data_85974ee8616b18131a0db3c320fe260c
#
_entry.id   85974ee8616b18131a0db3c320fe260c
#
_cell.length_a   1.000
_cell.length_b   1.000
_cell.length_c   1.000
_cell.angle_alpha   90.00
_cell.angle_beta   90.00
_cell.angle_gamma   90.00
#
_symmetry.space_group_name_H-M   'P 1'
#
loop_
_entity.id
_entity.type
_entity.pdbx_description
1 polymer ?
#
loop_
_entity_poly.entity_id
_entity_poly.type
_entity_poly.pdbx_seq_one_letter_code
_entity_poly.pdbx_strand_id
1 'polypeptide(L)'
;MSDLTILMYVVLAASVLALGFAYYFYRSMLGKDEGTELMRTIASHVRKGAMAYLKQQYKVVTIVFVVLAVVFAVMAYFKLQNGIVWFAFLTGGFFSGLAGFFGMKTATYASARTANAARQSLNSGLQVAFRSGAVMGLTVVGLALLDIAGWFLVLNGTGLLELVGAEADLITITTTMLTFGMGASTQALFARVGGGIYTKAADVGADLVGKTEYNIPEDDPRNPATIADNVGDNVGDVAGMGADLYESYAGSILATMALGASAFATSAVEGMQLKAVLAPSLIAACGVLLSIIGIYLVKTKEGAGMKELLRALSIGTNTAAVLIAAVTFGIFAWLFGTETNQWWQVSLSVVVGLAAGVIIGQSTEYYTSQSYKPTQKVSESSQTGPATVIISGLGLGMLSTAIPVLTVGVAIILAYLCANGFHVEFSAANLSMGLYGIGIAAVGMLSTLGITLATDAYGPIADNAGGNAEMSGLPAEVRQRTDALDALGNTTAATGKGFAIGSAALTALALLASYVEEIKIALIRTGEALPNGVEAAKATLVDFMDAYNVNLMNPIVLVGIFIGSMMAFLFCGLTMNAVGRAAQKMVEEVRRQFQTIKGILEGKAEPDYARCVAISTKGAQREMLLPSILAIIVPIITGLILGVAGVLGLLIGGLATGFVLAVFMANAGGAWDNAKKYVEEGHFGGKGSDCHKATVVGDTVGDPFKDTSGPSLNILIKLMSMVSIVMAGLTVTYHLL
;
A
#
# COMPACT_ATOMS: atom_id res chain seq x y z
N MET A 1 33.48 2.78 -15.00
CA MET A 1 32.09 2.30 -14.90
C MET A 1 32.00 1.04 -15.76
N SER A 2 31.53 -0.06 -15.23
CA SER A 2 31.24 -1.22 -16.08
C SER A 2 30.11 -0.85 -17.04
N ASP A 3 30.15 -1.38 -18.27
CA ASP A 3 29.09 -1.14 -19.28
C ASP A 3 27.67 -1.46 -18.73
N LEU A 4 27.58 -2.36 -17.75
CA LEU A 4 26.34 -2.76 -17.10
C LEU A 4 25.75 -1.67 -16.17
N THR A 5 26.56 -0.77 -15.61
CA THR A 5 26.06 0.35 -14.81
C THR A 5 25.22 1.33 -15.63
N ILE A 6 25.42 1.35 -16.97
CA ILE A 6 24.61 2.12 -17.92
C ILE A 6 23.13 1.72 -17.82
N LEU A 7 22.81 0.48 -17.46
CA LEU A 7 21.43 0.00 -17.31
C LEU A 7 20.67 0.77 -16.22
N MET A 8 21.33 1.22 -15.17
CA MET A 8 20.67 2.05 -14.15
C MET A 8 20.29 3.43 -14.67
N TYR A 9 21.00 3.96 -15.67
CA TYR A 9 20.56 5.18 -16.37
C TYR A 9 19.32 4.93 -17.22
N VAL A 10 19.10 3.71 -17.74
CA VAL A 10 17.85 3.32 -18.42
C VAL A 10 16.69 3.33 -17.41
N VAL A 11 16.90 2.82 -16.19
CA VAL A 11 15.91 2.88 -15.11
C VAL A 11 15.59 4.33 -14.75
N LEU A 12 16.62 5.17 -14.65
CA LEU A 12 16.46 6.61 -14.39
C LEU A 12 15.67 7.31 -15.53
N ALA A 13 15.95 6.97 -16.79
CA ALA A 13 15.20 7.49 -17.92
C ALA A 13 13.73 7.06 -17.90
N ALA A 14 13.43 5.81 -17.54
CA ALA A 14 12.06 5.33 -17.36
C ALA A 14 11.34 6.07 -16.21
N SER A 15 12.04 6.34 -15.11
CA SER A 15 11.53 7.18 -14.02
C SER A 15 11.14 8.58 -14.49
N VAL A 16 12.04 9.26 -15.21
CA VAL A 16 11.79 10.60 -15.77
C VAL A 16 10.61 10.56 -16.75
N LEU A 17 10.50 9.51 -17.56
CA LEU A 17 9.38 9.32 -18.47
C LEU A 17 8.06 9.14 -17.72
N ALA A 18 8.03 8.33 -16.65
CA ALA A 18 6.86 8.16 -15.80
C ALA A 18 6.38 9.51 -15.24
N LEU A 19 7.30 10.28 -14.66
CA LEU A 19 7.02 11.62 -14.11
C LEU A 19 6.59 12.60 -15.19
N GLY A 20 7.17 12.52 -16.39
CA GLY A 20 6.76 13.29 -17.56
C GLY A 20 5.32 13.01 -17.99
N PHE A 21 4.91 11.74 -18.06
CA PHE A 21 3.53 11.36 -18.35
C PHE A 21 2.57 11.71 -17.21
N ALA A 22 3.00 11.57 -15.95
CA ALA A 22 2.22 12.05 -14.80
C ALA A 22 1.94 13.55 -14.92
N TYR A 23 2.96 14.36 -15.23
CA TYR A 23 2.80 15.79 -15.46
C TYR A 23 1.91 16.10 -16.66
N TYR A 24 2.05 15.34 -17.75
CA TYR A 24 1.18 15.50 -18.93
C TYR A 24 -0.30 15.25 -18.59
N PHE A 25 -0.61 14.14 -17.90
CA PHE A 25 -1.98 13.86 -17.48
C PHE A 25 -2.51 14.88 -16.48
N TYR A 26 -1.67 15.33 -15.55
CA TYR A 26 -2.03 16.39 -14.60
C TYR A 26 -2.38 17.71 -15.33
N ARG A 27 -1.57 18.14 -16.29
CA ARG A 27 -1.85 19.33 -17.09
C ARG A 27 -3.08 19.16 -17.97
N SER A 28 -3.29 17.98 -18.54
CA SER A 28 -4.50 17.65 -19.32
C SER A 28 -5.77 17.73 -18.46
N MET A 29 -5.71 17.23 -17.23
CA MET A 29 -6.80 17.34 -16.26
C MET A 29 -7.06 18.79 -15.87
N LEU A 30 -6.04 19.57 -15.55
CA LEU A 30 -6.19 20.98 -15.22
C LEU A 30 -6.78 21.83 -16.35
N GLY A 31 -6.60 21.43 -17.61
CA GLY A 31 -7.21 22.06 -18.78
C GLY A 31 -8.72 21.82 -18.92
N LYS A 32 -9.30 20.92 -18.11
CA LYS A 32 -10.75 20.69 -18.08
C LYS A 32 -11.43 21.70 -17.15
N ASP A 33 -12.66 22.10 -17.51
CA ASP A 33 -13.45 23.05 -16.71
C ASP A 33 -13.94 22.37 -15.39
N GLU A 34 -13.88 23.13 -14.29
CA GLU A 34 -14.39 22.69 -12.98
C GLU A 34 -15.91 22.78 -12.86
N GLY A 35 -16.60 23.35 -13.84
CA GLY A 35 -18.05 23.51 -13.84
C GLY A 35 -18.54 24.83 -13.23
N THR A 36 -19.68 24.78 -12.54
CA THR A 36 -20.36 25.96 -11.99
C THR A 36 -19.57 26.61 -10.86
N GLU A 37 -19.94 27.85 -10.49
CA GLU A 37 -19.32 28.56 -9.37
C GLU A 37 -19.46 27.79 -8.05
N LEU A 38 -20.61 27.17 -7.81
CA LEU A 38 -20.86 26.36 -6.62
C LEU A 38 -19.94 25.13 -6.58
N MET A 39 -19.80 24.41 -7.72
CA MET A 39 -18.87 23.28 -7.83
C MET A 39 -17.42 23.68 -7.48
N ARG A 40 -16.98 24.84 -7.96
CA ARG A 40 -15.64 25.39 -7.68
C ARG A 40 -15.47 25.75 -6.21
N THR A 41 -16.52 26.31 -5.58
CA THR A 41 -16.52 26.67 -4.17
C THR A 41 -16.38 25.42 -3.29
N ILE A 42 -17.18 24.40 -3.53
CA ILE A 42 -17.12 23.12 -2.82
C ILE A 42 -15.72 22.50 -2.97
N ALA A 43 -15.22 22.37 -4.20
CA ALA A 43 -13.88 21.86 -4.46
C ALA A 43 -12.77 22.68 -3.76
N SER A 44 -12.96 24.00 -3.62
CA SER A 44 -12.04 24.86 -2.87
C SER A 44 -12.05 24.55 -1.36
N HIS A 45 -13.21 24.27 -0.77
CA HIS A 45 -13.30 23.86 0.64
C HIS A 45 -12.56 22.53 0.88
N VAL A 46 -12.77 21.53 0.02
CA VAL A 46 -12.09 20.23 0.08
C VAL A 46 -10.56 20.41 -0.05
N ARG A 47 -10.09 21.18 -1.05
CA ARG A 47 -8.66 21.48 -1.24
C ARG A 47 -8.02 22.14 -0.03
N LYS A 48 -8.70 23.14 0.57
CA LYS A 48 -8.20 23.83 1.78
C LYS A 48 -8.12 22.88 2.96
N GLY A 49 -9.14 22.05 3.17
CA GLY A 49 -9.18 21.05 4.23
C GLY A 49 -8.07 20.01 4.10
N ALA A 50 -7.93 19.41 2.91
CA ALA A 50 -6.91 18.42 2.63
C ALA A 50 -5.48 18.97 2.81
N MET A 51 -5.23 20.20 2.35
CA MET A 51 -3.93 20.85 2.53
C MET A 51 -3.64 21.18 4.00
N ALA A 52 -4.64 21.62 4.76
CA ALA A 52 -4.51 21.90 6.19
C ALA A 52 -4.16 20.62 6.97
N TYR A 53 -4.84 19.50 6.65
CA TYR A 53 -4.53 18.19 7.23
C TYR A 53 -3.09 17.76 6.94
N LEU A 54 -2.68 17.73 5.66
CA LEU A 54 -1.32 17.29 5.28
C LEU A 54 -0.22 18.14 5.92
N LYS A 55 -0.43 19.47 5.96
CA LYS A 55 0.53 20.36 6.62
C LYS A 55 0.72 20.00 8.10
N GLN A 56 -0.36 19.68 8.79
CA GLN A 56 -0.31 19.29 10.19
C GLN A 56 0.31 17.89 10.36
N GLN A 57 -0.05 16.95 9.51
CA GLN A 57 0.49 15.60 9.53
C GLN A 57 2.00 15.60 9.28
N TYR A 58 2.47 16.29 8.25
CA TYR A 58 3.90 16.35 7.95
C TYR A 58 4.70 17.02 9.06
N LYS A 59 4.11 17.99 9.76
CA LYS A 59 4.75 18.59 10.94
C LYS A 59 4.98 17.54 12.05
N VAL A 60 3.99 16.71 12.35
CA VAL A 60 4.11 15.66 13.37
C VAL A 60 5.10 14.59 12.93
N VAL A 61 4.98 14.12 11.69
CA VAL A 61 5.84 13.10 11.14
C VAL A 61 7.30 13.57 11.05
N THR A 62 7.56 14.82 10.67
CA THR A 62 8.91 15.39 10.66
C THR A 62 9.59 15.33 12.03
N ILE A 63 8.83 15.57 13.12
CA ILE A 63 9.39 15.44 14.48
C ILE A 63 9.86 14.00 14.72
N VAL A 64 9.03 13.00 14.38
CA VAL A 64 9.39 11.57 14.51
C VAL A 64 10.63 11.25 13.66
N PHE A 65 10.68 11.73 12.42
CA PHE A 65 11.80 11.52 11.51
C PHE A 65 13.10 12.11 12.04
N VAL A 66 13.07 13.32 12.60
CA VAL A 66 14.25 13.95 13.20
C VAL A 66 14.74 13.14 14.40
N VAL A 67 13.83 12.68 15.27
CA VAL A 67 14.20 11.84 16.42
C VAL A 67 14.86 10.54 15.97
N LEU A 68 14.26 9.82 15.01
CA LEU A 68 14.81 8.57 14.50
C LEU A 68 16.14 8.78 13.76
N ALA A 69 16.27 9.83 12.96
CA ALA A 69 17.52 10.16 12.28
C ALA A 69 18.67 10.44 13.28
N VAL A 70 18.38 11.11 14.40
CA VAL A 70 19.36 11.30 15.47
C VAL A 70 19.74 9.96 16.11
N VAL A 71 18.77 9.07 16.37
CA VAL A 71 19.06 7.72 16.89
C VAL A 71 19.98 6.96 15.93
N PHE A 72 19.70 6.97 14.63
CA PHE A 72 20.52 6.28 13.63
C PHE A 72 21.91 6.91 13.48
N ALA A 73 22.03 8.23 13.58
CA ALA A 73 23.33 8.90 13.59
C ALA A 73 24.16 8.50 14.81
N VAL A 74 23.54 8.37 15.98
CA VAL A 74 24.19 7.86 17.21
C VAL A 74 24.62 6.40 17.03
N MET A 75 23.74 5.54 16.48
CA MET A 75 24.09 4.14 16.18
C MET A 75 25.28 4.04 15.20
N ALA A 76 25.29 4.88 14.17
CA ALA A 76 26.40 4.95 13.23
C ALA A 76 27.73 5.38 13.91
N TYR A 77 27.68 6.34 14.83
CA TYR A 77 28.84 6.76 15.62
C TYR A 77 29.41 5.60 16.45
N PHE A 78 28.57 4.74 17.03
CA PHE A 78 28.98 3.54 17.75
C PHE A 78 29.28 2.33 16.84
N LYS A 79 29.29 2.49 15.52
CA LYS A 79 29.48 1.43 14.52
C LYS A 79 28.43 0.31 14.54
N LEU A 80 27.29 0.53 15.19
CA LEU A 80 26.17 -0.39 15.19
C LEU A 80 25.40 -0.36 13.87
N GLN A 81 25.57 0.71 13.08
CA GLN A 81 24.96 0.85 11.75
C GLN A 81 25.88 1.64 10.81
N ASN A 82 25.61 1.56 9.50
CA ASN A 82 26.34 2.30 8.47
C ASN A 82 26.12 3.82 8.62
N GLY A 83 27.16 4.62 8.39
CA GLY A 83 27.16 6.08 8.55
C GLY A 83 26.18 6.83 7.62
N ILE A 84 25.66 6.20 6.58
CA ILE A 84 24.75 6.80 5.61
C ILE A 84 23.27 6.60 6.00
N VAL A 85 22.95 5.65 6.85
CA VAL A 85 21.59 5.18 7.17
C VAL A 85 20.64 6.29 7.59
N TRP A 86 21.08 7.21 8.46
CA TRP A 86 20.26 8.31 8.93
C TRP A 86 19.79 9.22 7.79
N PHE A 87 20.63 9.44 6.77
CA PHE A 87 20.28 10.25 5.61
C PHE A 87 19.41 9.48 4.60
N ALA A 88 19.73 8.22 4.33
CA ALA A 88 18.92 7.34 3.50
C ALA A 88 17.50 7.20 4.05
N PHE A 89 17.33 7.03 5.36
CA PHE A 89 16.05 7.03 6.04
C PHE A 89 15.22 8.30 5.75
N LEU A 90 15.85 9.48 5.79
CA LEU A 90 15.17 10.73 5.52
C LEU A 90 14.70 10.84 4.06
N THR A 91 15.50 10.37 3.08
CA THR A 91 15.13 10.42 1.67
C THR A 91 13.93 9.52 1.36
N GLY A 92 13.91 8.29 1.88
CA GLY A 92 12.78 7.38 1.70
C GLY A 92 11.46 7.96 2.23
N GLY A 93 11.50 8.57 3.42
CA GLY A 93 10.34 9.26 3.98
C GLY A 93 9.91 10.47 3.16
N PHE A 94 10.86 11.24 2.65
CA PHE A 94 10.58 12.40 1.81
C PHE A 94 9.90 12.00 0.50
N PHE A 95 10.41 11.02 -0.24
CA PHE A 95 9.82 10.59 -1.51
C PHE A 95 8.46 9.91 -1.32
N SER A 96 8.29 9.11 -0.28
CA SER A 96 7.00 8.52 0.08
C SER A 96 5.95 9.60 0.41
N GLY A 97 6.31 10.58 1.22
CA GLY A 97 5.44 11.72 1.53
C GLY A 97 5.12 12.57 0.30
N LEU A 98 6.09 12.77 -0.60
CA LEU A 98 5.92 13.51 -1.85
C LEU A 98 4.95 12.79 -2.80
N ALA A 99 5.01 11.45 -2.88
CA ALA A 99 4.07 10.66 -3.67
C ALA A 99 2.63 10.84 -3.17
N GLY A 100 2.41 10.75 -1.85
CA GLY A 100 1.10 11.03 -1.23
C GLY A 100 0.60 12.45 -1.47
N PHE A 101 1.50 13.45 -1.37
CA PHE A 101 1.17 14.85 -1.62
C PHE A 101 0.68 15.09 -3.05
N PHE A 102 1.40 14.59 -4.06
CA PHE A 102 0.99 14.76 -5.46
C PHE A 102 -0.29 14.00 -5.79
N GLY A 103 -0.49 12.82 -5.21
CA GLY A 103 -1.74 12.06 -5.32
C GLY A 103 -2.93 12.87 -4.82
N MET A 104 -2.89 13.31 -3.55
CA MET A 104 -3.95 14.12 -2.93
C MET A 104 -4.21 15.42 -3.69
N LYS A 105 -3.14 16.12 -4.08
CA LYS A 105 -3.28 17.35 -4.85
C LYS A 105 -4.00 17.11 -6.17
N THR A 106 -3.66 16.03 -6.89
CA THR A 106 -4.32 15.68 -8.14
C THR A 106 -5.80 15.34 -7.92
N ALA A 107 -6.09 14.50 -6.94
CA ALA A 107 -7.46 14.06 -6.65
C ALA A 107 -8.38 15.24 -6.30
N THR A 108 -7.93 16.15 -5.43
CA THR A 108 -8.71 17.34 -5.04
C THR A 108 -8.95 18.34 -6.19
N TYR A 109 -8.12 18.30 -7.22
CA TYR A 109 -8.37 19.09 -8.45
C TYR A 109 -9.19 18.32 -9.50
N ALA A 110 -9.24 17.00 -9.43
CA ALA A 110 -9.91 16.16 -10.40
C ALA A 110 -11.39 15.97 -10.14
N SER A 111 -11.85 15.92 -8.89
CA SER A 111 -13.22 15.53 -8.51
C SER A 111 -14.28 16.44 -9.14
N ALA A 112 -14.22 17.76 -8.99
CA ALA A 112 -15.16 18.67 -9.63
C ALA A 112 -15.10 18.59 -11.18
N ARG A 113 -13.91 18.41 -11.75
CA ARG A 113 -13.74 18.24 -13.20
C ARG A 113 -14.34 16.94 -13.71
N THR A 114 -14.27 15.88 -12.90
CA THR A 114 -14.92 14.59 -13.17
C THR A 114 -16.44 14.74 -13.15
N ALA A 115 -17.01 15.40 -12.12
CA ALA A 115 -18.42 15.69 -12.05
C ALA A 115 -18.90 16.53 -13.25
N ASN A 116 -18.17 17.56 -13.63
CA ASN A 116 -18.49 18.38 -14.80
C ASN A 116 -18.37 17.60 -16.12
N ALA A 117 -17.37 16.72 -16.25
CA ALA A 117 -17.24 15.84 -17.43
C ALA A 117 -18.38 14.79 -17.50
N ALA A 118 -18.87 14.30 -16.37
CA ALA A 118 -19.99 13.39 -16.28
C ALA A 118 -21.33 14.04 -16.77
N ARG A 119 -21.43 15.37 -16.78
CA ARG A 119 -22.54 16.07 -17.42
C ARG A 119 -22.63 15.80 -18.92
N GLN A 120 -21.50 15.56 -19.57
CA GLN A 120 -21.45 15.28 -21.01
C GLN A 120 -21.71 13.80 -21.30
N SER A 121 -21.00 12.90 -20.62
CA SER A 121 -21.14 11.44 -20.77
C SER A 121 -20.46 10.67 -19.64
N LEU A 122 -20.90 9.42 -19.43
CA LEU A 122 -20.25 8.48 -18.50
C LEU A 122 -18.78 8.26 -18.84
N ASN A 123 -18.45 8.07 -20.14
CA ASN A 123 -17.08 7.88 -20.58
C ASN A 123 -16.20 9.12 -20.34
N SER A 124 -16.75 10.33 -20.54
CA SER A 124 -16.02 11.57 -20.23
C SER A 124 -15.63 11.66 -18.76
N GLY A 125 -16.57 11.34 -17.85
CA GLY A 125 -16.30 11.26 -16.41
C GLY A 125 -15.23 10.24 -16.09
N LEU A 126 -15.38 9.00 -16.60
CA LEU A 126 -14.40 7.93 -16.43
C LEU A 126 -12.99 8.35 -16.89
N GLN A 127 -12.87 8.96 -18.07
CA GLN A 127 -11.57 9.36 -18.61
C GLN A 127 -10.87 10.43 -17.76
N VAL A 128 -11.62 11.39 -17.20
CA VAL A 128 -11.04 12.41 -16.32
C VAL A 128 -10.61 11.78 -15.00
N ALA A 129 -11.46 10.99 -14.35
CA ALA A 129 -11.15 10.35 -13.09
C ALA A 129 -9.98 9.36 -13.21
N PHE A 130 -10.03 8.45 -14.19
CA PHE A 130 -9.02 7.42 -14.38
C PHE A 130 -7.65 7.98 -14.76
N ARG A 131 -7.59 8.96 -15.67
CA ARG A 131 -6.32 9.61 -16.03
C ARG A 131 -5.75 10.43 -14.86
N SER A 132 -6.60 10.98 -14.00
CA SER A 132 -6.17 11.63 -12.76
C SER A 132 -5.63 10.61 -11.75
N GLY A 133 -6.24 9.43 -11.64
CA GLY A 133 -5.67 8.31 -10.91
C GLY A 133 -4.32 7.85 -11.48
N ALA A 134 -4.17 7.86 -12.81
CA ALA A 134 -2.91 7.53 -13.47
C ALA A 134 -1.77 8.53 -13.15
N VAL A 135 -2.08 9.79 -12.86
CA VAL A 135 -1.07 10.75 -12.35
C VAL A 135 -0.45 10.21 -11.08
N MET A 136 -1.27 9.70 -10.16
CA MET A 136 -0.78 9.13 -8.91
C MET A 136 0.05 7.87 -9.15
N GLY A 137 -0.47 6.92 -9.95
CA GLY A 137 0.23 5.68 -10.26
C GLY A 137 1.62 5.93 -10.85
N LEU A 138 1.71 6.79 -11.87
CA LEU A 138 2.97 7.12 -12.52
C LEU A 138 3.91 7.97 -11.63
N THR A 139 3.37 8.80 -10.75
CA THR A 139 4.17 9.54 -9.78
C THR A 139 4.82 8.60 -8.77
N VAL A 140 4.06 7.64 -8.23
CA VAL A 140 4.56 6.67 -7.25
C VAL A 140 5.69 5.83 -7.84
N VAL A 141 5.46 5.19 -9.00
CA VAL A 141 6.49 4.35 -9.62
C VAL A 141 7.67 5.17 -10.13
N GLY A 142 7.43 6.38 -10.63
CA GLY A 142 8.47 7.29 -11.09
C GLY A 142 9.38 7.76 -9.94
N LEU A 143 8.82 8.22 -8.84
CA LEU A 143 9.61 8.65 -7.67
C LEU A 143 10.38 7.49 -7.04
N ALA A 144 9.78 6.30 -6.96
CA ALA A 144 10.46 5.13 -6.41
C ALA A 144 11.67 4.70 -7.26
N LEU A 145 11.51 4.64 -8.59
CA LEU A 145 12.63 4.33 -9.49
C LEU A 145 13.69 5.44 -9.49
N LEU A 146 13.29 6.70 -9.32
CA LEU A 146 14.23 7.82 -9.18
C LEU A 146 15.10 7.68 -7.94
N ASP A 147 14.50 7.35 -6.79
CA ASP A 147 15.17 7.16 -5.52
C ASP A 147 16.13 5.95 -5.59
N ILE A 148 15.64 4.80 -6.08
CA ILE A 148 16.44 3.58 -6.25
C ILE A 148 17.63 3.81 -7.19
N ALA A 149 17.40 4.37 -8.38
CA ALA A 149 18.46 4.60 -9.34
C ALA A 149 19.45 5.66 -8.84
N GLY A 150 18.96 6.72 -8.21
CA GLY A 150 19.78 7.76 -7.61
C GLY A 150 20.71 7.21 -6.54
N TRP A 151 20.19 6.47 -5.56
CA TRP A 151 21.01 5.85 -4.51
C TRP A 151 22.02 4.86 -5.06
N PHE A 152 21.59 3.97 -5.97
CA PHE A 152 22.53 3.00 -6.57
C PHE A 152 23.69 3.69 -7.28
N LEU A 153 23.42 4.71 -8.11
CA LEU A 153 24.45 5.43 -8.84
C LEU A 153 25.37 6.21 -7.90
N VAL A 154 24.84 6.80 -6.84
CA VAL A 154 25.64 7.52 -5.84
C VAL A 154 26.53 6.55 -5.08
N LEU A 155 25.99 5.46 -4.52
CA LEU A 155 26.77 4.52 -3.72
C LEU A 155 27.81 3.76 -4.55
N ASN A 156 27.48 3.40 -5.79
CA ASN A 156 28.41 2.66 -6.67
C ASN A 156 29.44 3.56 -7.37
N GLY A 157 29.18 4.86 -7.48
CA GLY A 157 30.01 5.76 -8.32
C GLY A 157 30.82 6.82 -7.59
N THR A 158 30.53 7.15 -6.32
CA THR A 158 31.14 8.32 -5.66
C THR A 158 32.15 8.00 -4.56
N GLY A 159 32.36 6.72 -4.21
CA GLY A 159 33.18 6.35 -3.06
C GLY A 159 32.61 6.78 -1.70
N LEU A 160 31.31 7.10 -1.65
CA LEU A 160 30.64 7.58 -0.43
C LEU A 160 30.67 6.52 0.70
N LEU A 161 30.58 5.23 0.37
CA LEU A 161 30.69 4.14 1.34
C LEU A 161 32.08 4.08 1.96
N GLU A 162 33.13 4.26 1.17
CA GLU A 162 34.50 4.27 1.64
C GLU A 162 34.76 5.44 2.61
N LEU A 163 34.14 6.60 2.38
CA LEU A 163 34.25 7.77 3.29
C LEU A 163 33.67 7.48 4.68
N VAL A 164 32.69 6.58 4.78
CA VAL A 164 32.10 6.16 6.07
C VAL A 164 32.71 4.85 6.60
N GLY A 165 33.78 4.36 5.96
CA GLY A 165 34.52 3.18 6.38
C GLY A 165 33.86 1.84 6.06
N ALA A 166 32.98 1.81 5.05
CA ALA A 166 32.34 0.60 4.55
C ALA A 166 32.92 0.19 3.19
N GLU A 167 32.96 -1.11 2.91
CA GLU A 167 33.36 -1.62 1.60
C GLU A 167 32.26 -1.32 0.56
N ALA A 168 32.67 -0.89 -0.63
CA ALA A 168 31.74 -0.59 -1.73
C ALA A 168 31.47 -1.84 -2.59
N ASP A 169 31.08 -2.95 -1.95
CA ASP A 169 30.61 -4.15 -2.63
C ASP A 169 29.09 -4.12 -2.86
N LEU A 170 28.58 -4.93 -3.78
CA LEU A 170 27.15 -4.93 -4.14
C LEU A 170 26.23 -5.34 -2.99
N ILE A 171 26.70 -6.16 -2.07
CA ILE A 171 25.92 -6.57 -0.89
C ILE A 171 25.76 -5.37 0.05
N THR A 172 26.84 -4.67 0.37
CA THR A 172 26.81 -3.46 1.22
C THR A 172 26.02 -2.33 0.56
N ILE A 173 26.13 -2.13 -0.76
CA ILE A 173 25.36 -1.14 -1.50
C ILE A 173 23.86 -1.43 -1.36
N THR A 174 23.43 -2.66 -1.68
CA THR A 174 22.01 -2.99 -1.70
C THR A 174 21.38 -3.03 -0.30
N THR A 175 22.10 -3.49 0.71
CA THR A 175 21.61 -3.47 2.10
C THR A 175 21.59 -2.06 2.67
N THR A 176 22.55 -1.21 2.32
CA THR A 176 22.48 0.23 2.66
C THR A 176 21.26 0.89 2.02
N MET A 177 20.95 0.54 0.76
CA MET A 177 19.75 1.03 0.09
C MET A 177 18.45 0.57 0.78
N LEU A 178 18.39 -0.63 1.36
CA LEU A 178 17.21 -1.10 2.11
C LEU A 178 16.82 -0.14 3.25
N THR A 179 17.76 0.60 3.79
CA THR A 179 17.51 1.50 4.93
C THR A 179 16.63 2.70 4.57
N PHE A 180 16.64 3.18 3.32
CA PHE A 180 15.66 4.18 2.91
C PHE A 180 14.24 3.59 2.87
N GLY A 181 14.10 2.29 2.63
CA GLY A 181 12.84 1.59 2.74
C GLY A 181 12.18 1.75 4.12
N MET A 182 12.96 1.77 5.22
CA MET A 182 12.41 2.06 6.55
C MET A 182 11.80 3.47 6.64
N GLY A 183 12.43 4.47 6.02
CA GLY A 183 11.88 5.82 5.95
C GLY A 183 10.56 5.85 5.18
N ALA A 184 10.50 5.18 4.04
CA ALA A 184 9.28 5.04 3.25
C ALA A 184 8.17 4.33 4.03
N SER A 185 8.47 3.20 4.70
CA SER A 185 7.52 2.45 5.54
C SER A 185 7.01 3.26 6.72
N THR A 186 7.89 4.01 7.39
CA THR A 186 7.49 4.88 8.51
C THR A 186 6.53 5.97 8.03
N GLN A 187 6.85 6.67 6.95
CA GLN A 187 5.99 7.69 6.35
C GLN A 187 4.64 7.09 5.93
N ALA A 188 4.67 5.93 5.27
CA ALA A 188 3.47 5.22 4.81
C ALA A 188 2.54 4.84 5.97
N LEU A 189 3.10 4.33 7.08
CA LEU A 189 2.30 3.96 8.25
C LEU A 189 1.60 5.17 8.87
N PHE A 190 2.33 6.26 9.11
CA PHE A 190 1.73 7.48 9.65
C PHE A 190 0.67 8.07 8.70
N ALA A 191 0.94 8.06 7.38
CA ALA A 191 0.00 8.54 6.38
C ALA A 191 -1.27 7.68 6.34
N ARG A 192 -1.13 6.36 6.33
CA ARG A 192 -2.27 5.43 6.23
C ARG A 192 -3.10 5.39 7.50
N VAL A 193 -2.47 5.27 8.67
CA VAL A 193 -3.18 5.25 9.97
C VAL A 193 -3.83 6.61 10.24
N GLY A 194 -3.10 7.70 10.08
CA GLY A 194 -3.63 9.05 10.32
C GLY A 194 -4.73 9.42 9.33
N GLY A 195 -4.52 9.15 8.04
CA GLY A 195 -5.52 9.37 6.98
C GLY A 195 -6.78 8.53 7.21
N GLY A 196 -6.63 7.24 7.49
CA GLY A 196 -7.76 6.33 7.74
C GLY A 196 -8.57 6.72 8.98
N ILE A 197 -7.91 7.12 10.09
CA ILE A 197 -8.62 7.62 11.29
C ILE A 197 -9.38 8.92 10.96
N TYR A 198 -8.77 9.81 10.17
CA TYR A 198 -9.42 11.05 9.75
C TYR A 198 -10.68 10.78 8.94
N THR A 199 -10.53 10.01 7.84
CA THR A 199 -11.61 9.68 6.91
C THR A 199 -12.78 9.03 7.63
N LYS A 200 -12.50 7.96 8.38
CA LYS A 200 -13.58 7.20 9.01
C LYS A 200 -14.19 7.87 10.23
N ALA A 201 -13.51 8.82 10.86
CA ALA A 201 -14.15 9.67 11.87
C ALA A 201 -15.14 10.64 11.22
N ALA A 202 -14.84 11.19 10.05
CA ALA A 202 -15.72 12.09 9.31
C ALA A 202 -16.93 11.34 8.74
N ASP A 203 -16.69 10.22 8.06
CA ASP A 203 -17.68 9.35 7.43
C ASP A 203 -18.69 8.80 8.46
N VAL A 204 -18.22 8.16 9.54
CA VAL A 204 -19.09 7.69 10.63
C VAL A 204 -19.91 8.83 11.23
N GLY A 205 -19.33 10.03 11.38
CA GLY A 205 -20.04 11.22 11.85
C GLY A 205 -21.14 11.68 10.89
N ALA A 206 -20.85 11.66 9.59
CA ALA A 206 -21.78 12.00 8.54
C ALA A 206 -22.94 10.98 8.47
N ASP A 207 -22.61 9.69 8.49
CA ASP A 207 -23.55 8.61 8.29
C ASP A 207 -24.47 8.35 9.48
N LEU A 208 -23.92 8.18 10.70
CA LEU A 208 -24.74 7.90 11.87
C LEU A 208 -25.69 9.03 12.21
N VAL A 209 -25.25 10.28 12.11
CA VAL A 209 -26.12 11.41 12.43
C VAL A 209 -26.96 11.82 11.23
N GLY A 210 -26.34 12.02 10.06
CA GLY A 210 -27.03 12.49 8.88
C GLY A 210 -28.05 11.48 8.35
N LYS A 211 -27.60 10.29 7.99
CA LYS A 211 -28.44 9.27 7.33
C LYS A 211 -29.37 8.56 8.33
N THR A 212 -28.89 8.21 9.54
CA THR A 212 -29.66 7.37 10.47
C THR A 212 -30.55 8.17 11.41
N GLU A 213 -30.07 9.29 11.97
CA GLU A 213 -30.87 10.07 12.96
C GLU A 213 -31.77 11.10 12.28
N TYR A 214 -31.27 11.83 11.25
CA TYR A 214 -31.98 12.94 10.61
C TYR A 214 -32.55 12.60 9.23
N ASN A 215 -32.30 11.41 8.69
CA ASN A 215 -32.74 10.96 7.35
C ASN A 215 -32.29 11.94 6.23
N ILE A 216 -31.12 12.55 6.36
CA ILE A 216 -30.54 13.41 5.34
C ILE A 216 -29.84 12.52 4.31
N PRO A 217 -30.02 12.76 2.98
CA PRO A 217 -29.30 12.02 1.95
C PRO A 217 -27.78 12.08 2.09
N GLU A 218 -27.10 11.12 1.50
CA GLU A 218 -25.63 11.14 1.36
C GLU A 218 -25.19 12.39 0.60
N ASP A 219 -24.07 12.96 0.99
CA ASP A 219 -23.50 14.19 0.39
C ASP A 219 -24.38 15.45 0.45
N ASP A 220 -25.42 15.45 1.26
CA ASP A 220 -26.28 16.63 1.38
C ASP A 220 -25.50 17.82 2.00
N PRO A 221 -25.56 19.02 1.40
CA PRO A 221 -24.85 20.20 1.90
C PRO A 221 -25.28 20.67 3.29
N ARG A 222 -26.42 20.20 3.80
CA ARG A 222 -26.89 20.48 5.17
C ARG A 222 -26.10 19.72 6.23
N ASN A 223 -25.43 18.61 5.85
CA ASN A 223 -24.66 17.81 6.80
C ASN A 223 -23.29 18.47 7.05
N PRO A 224 -22.98 18.87 8.31
CA PRO A 224 -21.71 19.54 8.62
C PRO A 224 -20.45 18.70 8.36
N ALA A 225 -20.57 17.38 8.33
CA ALA A 225 -19.44 16.49 8.16
C ALA A 225 -19.11 16.20 6.68
N THR A 226 -19.98 16.50 5.70
CA THR A 226 -19.79 16.16 4.29
C THR A 226 -18.47 16.66 3.71
N ILE A 227 -18.07 17.92 4.00
CA ILE A 227 -16.77 18.42 3.53
C ILE A 227 -15.60 17.72 4.21
N ALA A 228 -15.73 17.37 5.51
CA ALA A 228 -14.70 16.62 6.21
C ALA A 228 -14.55 15.21 5.66
N ASP A 229 -15.63 14.58 5.27
CA ASP A 229 -15.69 13.28 4.64
C ASP A 229 -14.98 13.29 3.28
N ASN A 230 -15.39 14.18 2.38
CA ASN A 230 -14.70 14.40 1.09
C ASN A 230 -13.19 14.73 1.24
N VAL A 231 -12.79 15.46 2.28
CA VAL A 231 -11.36 15.67 2.60
C VAL A 231 -10.71 14.35 3.00
N GLY A 232 -11.43 13.54 3.77
CA GLY A 232 -10.98 12.24 4.25
C GLY A 232 -10.52 11.32 3.13
N ASP A 233 -11.36 11.10 2.12
CA ASP A 233 -11.03 10.26 0.97
C ASP A 233 -9.73 10.69 0.27
N ASN A 234 -9.53 11.99 0.14
CA ASN A 234 -8.30 12.52 -0.47
C ASN A 234 -7.05 12.31 0.40
N VAL A 235 -7.17 12.39 1.72
CA VAL A 235 -5.99 12.27 2.62
C VAL A 235 -5.78 10.85 3.11
N GLY A 236 -6.83 10.06 3.31
CA GLY A 236 -6.77 8.65 3.73
C GLY A 236 -6.55 7.71 2.56
N ASP A 237 -7.47 7.73 1.60
CA ASP A 237 -7.48 6.75 0.52
C ASP A 237 -6.59 7.14 -0.65
N VAL A 238 -6.30 8.42 -0.90
CA VAL A 238 -5.34 8.80 -1.94
C VAL A 238 -3.94 9.02 -1.37
N ALA A 239 -3.75 9.96 -0.44
CA ALA A 239 -2.40 10.27 0.05
C ALA A 239 -1.80 9.11 0.86
N GLY A 240 -2.59 8.47 1.72
CA GLY A 240 -2.15 7.32 2.52
C GLY A 240 -1.78 6.13 1.65
N MET A 241 -2.60 5.82 0.64
CA MET A 241 -2.34 4.74 -0.31
C MET A 241 -1.12 5.01 -1.20
N GLY A 242 -0.92 6.27 -1.64
CA GLY A 242 0.25 6.64 -2.42
C GLY A 242 1.56 6.40 -1.68
N ALA A 243 1.59 6.74 -0.40
CA ALA A 243 2.75 6.48 0.45
C ALA A 243 2.97 4.97 0.69
N ASP A 244 1.89 4.20 0.91
CA ASP A 244 1.93 2.74 1.11
C ASP A 244 2.44 2.00 -0.14
N LEU A 245 1.90 2.33 -1.32
CA LEU A 245 2.30 1.66 -2.55
C LEU A 245 3.67 2.11 -3.06
N TYR A 246 4.10 3.33 -2.75
CA TYR A 246 5.50 3.73 -2.91
C TYR A 246 6.44 2.82 -2.12
N GLU A 247 6.13 2.61 -0.84
CA GLU A 247 6.90 1.74 0.06
C GLU A 247 6.91 0.29 -0.42
N SER A 248 5.74 -0.24 -0.81
CA SER A 248 5.62 -1.61 -1.32
C SER A 248 6.45 -1.84 -2.58
N TYR A 249 6.42 -0.90 -3.52
CA TYR A 249 7.14 -0.98 -4.78
C TYR A 249 8.65 -0.84 -4.57
N ALA A 250 9.09 0.19 -3.86
CA ALA A 250 10.50 0.39 -3.56
C ALA A 250 11.07 -0.75 -2.71
N GLY A 251 10.36 -1.15 -1.64
CA GLY A 251 10.79 -2.23 -0.76
C GLY A 251 10.95 -3.58 -1.45
N SER A 252 10.04 -3.93 -2.37
CA SER A 252 10.16 -5.17 -3.17
C SER A 252 11.38 -5.17 -4.07
N ILE A 253 11.62 -4.06 -4.77
CA ILE A 253 12.79 -3.93 -5.66
C ILE A 253 14.07 -4.01 -4.84
N LEU A 254 14.17 -3.27 -3.74
CA LEU A 254 15.35 -3.24 -2.87
C LEU A 254 15.66 -4.58 -2.23
N ALA A 255 14.65 -5.24 -1.66
CA ALA A 255 14.82 -6.57 -1.08
C ALA A 255 15.30 -7.58 -2.13
N THR A 256 14.74 -7.52 -3.35
CA THR A 256 15.14 -8.40 -4.44
C THR A 256 16.54 -8.10 -4.95
N MET A 257 16.94 -6.81 -5.00
CA MET A 257 18.32 -6.40 -5.32
C MET A 257 19.31 -6.97 -4.30
N ALA A 258 19.01 -6.88 -3.00
CA ALA A 258 19.85 -7.43 -1.93
C ALA A 258 19.97 -8.96 -2.00
N LEU A 259 18.85 -9.66 -2.27
CA LEU A 259 18.85 -11.10 -2.48
C LEU A 259 19.61 -11.51 -3.74
N GLY A 260 19.52 -10.72 -4.83
CA GLY A 260 20.31 -10.93 -6.04
C GLY A 260 21.81 -10.77 -5.82
N ALA A 261 22.21 -9.77 -5.01
CA ALA A 261 23.60 -9.58 -4.62
C ALA A 261 24.14 -10.77 -3.84
N SER A 262 23.34 -11.32 -2.91
CA SER A 262 23.72 -12.49 -2.11
C SER A 262 23.70 -13.80 -2.90
N ALA A 263 22.62 -14.07 -3.66
CA ALA A 263 22.45 -15.33 -4.41
C ALA A 263 23.53 -15.54 -5.46
N PHE A 264 24.06 -14.47 -6.06
CA PHE A 264 25.07 -14.52 -7.11
C PHE A 264 26.46 -14.06 -6.64
N ALA A 265 26.71 -13.92 -5.34
CA ALA A 265 27.99 -13.47 -4.78
C ALA A 265 29.16 -14.39 -5.17
N THR A 266 28.93 -15.69 -5.31
CA THR A 266 29.93 -16.72 -5.66
C THR A 266 29.85 -17.17 -7.10
N SER A 267 29.12 -16.45 -7.97
CA SER A 267 28.98 -16.82 -9.39
C SER A 267 30.33 -16.77 -10.11
N ALA A 268 30.65 -17.84 -10.85
CA ALA A 268 31.84 -17.90 -11.69
C ALA A 268 31.72 -17.03 -12.96
N VAL A 269 30.52 -16.58 -13.31
CA VAL A 269 30.28 -15.74 -14.50
C VAL A 269 30.49 -14.28 -14.12
N GLU A 270 31.46 -13.65 -14.77
CA GLU A 270 31.79 -12.24 -14.52
C GLU A 270 30.57 -11.32 -14.76
N GLY A 271 30.32 -10.41 -13.81
CA GLY A 271 29.21 -9.46 -13.87
C GLY A 271 27.82 -10.04 -13.60
N MET A 272 27.66 -11.34 -13.35
CA MET A 272 26.35 -11.96 -13.10
C MET A 272 25.67 -11.41 -11.84
N GLN A 273 26.43 -11.17 -10.78
CA GLN A 273 25.94 -10.56 -9.56
C GLN A 273 25.31 -9.18 -9.82
N LEU A 274 26.00 -8.33 -10.58
CA LEU A 274 25.48 -7.01 -10.95
C LEU A 274 24.24 -7.12 -11.82
N LYS A 275 24.20 -8.06 -12.76
CA LYS A 275 23.02 -8.33 -13.60
C LYS A 275 21.81 -8.75 -12.75
N ALA A 276 22.00 -9.61 -11.76
CA ALA A 276 20.95 -10.05 -10.84
C ALA A 276 20.44 -8.89 -9.94
N VAL A 277 21.34 -8.01 -9.52
CA VAL A 277 20.99 -6.79 -8.76
C VAL A 277 20.17 -5.82 -9.61
N LEU A 278 20.51 -5.65 -10.87
CA LEU A 278 19.83 -4.70 -11.77
C LEU A 278 18.48 -5.21 -12.32
N ALA A 279 18.31 -6.53 -12.42
CA ALA A 279 17.14 -7.15 -13.03
C ALA A 279 15.79 -6.67 -12.44
N PRO A 280 15.59 -6.59 -11.11
CA PRO A 280 14.33 -6.11 -10.52
C PRO A 280 13.97 -4.69 -10.98
N SER A 281 14.95 -3.78 -11.00
CA SER A 281 14.75 -2.40 -11.44
C SER A 281 14.43 -2.29 -12.92
N LEU A 282 15.00 -3.15 -13.76
CA LEU A 282 14.72 -3.18 -15.19
C LEU A 282 13.31 -3.71 -15.50
N ILE A 283 12.86 -4.76 -14.79
CA ILE A 283 11.49 -5.26 -14.89
C ILE A 283 10.50 -4.14 -14.48
N ALA A 284 10.79 -3.47 -13.40
CA ALA A 284 10.00 -2.35 -12.90
C ALA A 284 9.93 -1.19 -13.91
N ALA A 285 11.08 -0.83 -14.53
CA ALA A 285 11.16 0.19 -15.57
C ALA A 285 10.34 -0.17 -16.81
N CYS A 286 10.41 -1.43 -17.28
CA CYS A 286 9.56 -1.90 -18.36
C CYS A 286 8.08 -1.89 -17.99
N GLY A 287 7.75 -2.25 -16.75
CA GLY A 287 6.40 -2.17 -16.21
C GLY A 287 5.79 -0.78 -16.31
N VAL A 288 6.59 0.27 -16.09
CA VAL A 288 6.16 1.67 -16.28
C VAL A 288 5.72 1.93 -17.71
N LEU A 289 6.55 1.56 -18.70
CA LEU A 289 6.24 1.79 -20.11
C LEU A 289 4.96 1.06 -20.55
N LEU A 290 4.83 -0.18 -20.11
CA LEU A 290 3.69 -1.03 -20.46
C LEU A 290 2.42 -0.63 -19.71
N SER A 291 2.53 -0.10 -18.48
CA SER A 291 1.41 0.54 -17.75
C SER A 291 0.88 1.77 -18.49
N ILE A 292 1.74 2.60 -19.05
CA ILE A 292 1.33 3.76 -19.86
C ILE A 292 0.49 3.31 -21.05
N ILE A 293 0.90 2.24 -21.77
CA ILE A 293 0.12 1.67 -22.87
C ILE A 293 -1.25 1.21 -22.34
N GLY A 294 -1.29 0.46 -21.23
CA GLY A 294 -2.51 -0.01 -20.61
C GLY A 294 -3.48 1.11 -20.26
N ILE A 295 -2.98 2.24 -19.74
CA ILE A 295 -3.80 3.42 -19.39
C ILE A 295 -4.57 3.95 -20.60
N TYR A 296 -3.96 3.98 -21.80
CA TYR A 296 -4.65 4.45 -23.01
C TYR A 296 -5.71 3.50 -23.55
N LEU A 297 -5.70 2.21 -23.13
CA LEU A 297 -6.69 1.21 -23.56
C LEU A 297 -8.01 1.30 -22.80
N VAL A 298 -8.04 1.93 -21.63
CA VAL A 298 -9.24 2.05 -20.80
C VAL A 298 -10.25 3.00 -21.44
N LYS A 299 -11.39 2.45 -21.88
CA LYS A 299 -12.52 3.20 -22.50
C LYS A 299 -13.84 2.48 -22.22
N THR A 300 -14.94 3.22 -22.10
CA THR A 300 -16.27 2.69 -21.93
C THR A 300 -17.28 3.34 -22.87
N LYS A 301 -18.53 2.81 -22.89
CA LYS A 301 -19.66 3.32 -23.67
C LYS A 301 -20.67 3.97 -22.74
N GLU A 302 -21.53 4.82 -23.29
CA GLU A 302 -22.68 5.38 -22.57
C GLU A 302 -23.65 4.27 -22.21
N GLY A 303 -24.18 4.31 -20.97
CA GLY A 303 -25.10 3.29 -20.47
C GLY A 303 -24.44 1.94 -20.12
N ALA A 304 -23.10 1.89 -20.03
CA ALA A 304 -22.39 0.69 -19.62
C ALA A 304 -22.78 0.27 -18.20
N GLY A 305 -23.10 -1.01 -18.02
CA GLY A 305 -23.33 -1.58 -16.70
C GLY A 305 -22.03 -1.88 -15.94
N MET A 306 -22.13 -2.22 -14.65
CA MET A 306 -20.98 -2.50 -13.76
C MET A 306 -19.99 -3.50 -14.36
N LYS A 307 -20.45 -4.61 -14.92
CA LYS A 307 -19.59 -5.63 -15.55
C LYS A 307 -18.81 -5.10 -16.75
N GLU A 308 -19.40 -4.21 -17.53
CA GLU A 308 -18.73 -3.60 -18.70
C GLU A 308 -17.68 -2.57 -18.25
N LEU A 309 -17.98 -1.83 -17.19
CA LEU A 309 -17.04 -0.88 -16.58
C LEU A 309 -15.83 -1.60 -15.98
N LEU A 310 -16.05 -2.65 -15.18
CA LEU A 310 -14.97 -3.50 -14.63
C LEU A 310 -14.14 -4.12 -15.75
N ARG A 311 -14.79 -4.61 -16.84
CA ARG A 311 -14.07 -5.16 -17.99
C ARG A 311 -13.20 -4.11 -18.68
N ALA A 312 -13.66 -2.88 -18.80
CA ALA A 312 -12.89 -1.78 -19.41
C ALA A 312 -11.59 -1.50 -18.66
N LEU A 313 -11.63 -1.50 -17.32
CA LEU A 313 -10.43 -1.36 -16.49
C LEU A 313 -9.54 -2.60 -16.57
N SER A 314 -10.12 -3.80 -16.50
CA SER A 314 -9.37 -5.06 -16.57
C SER A 314 -8.64 -5.26 -17.90
N ILE A 315 -9.17 -4.74 -19.02
CA ILE A 315 -8.47 -4.79 -20.31
C ILE A 315 -7.12 -4.06 -20.22
N GLY A 316 -7.08 -2.89 -19.61
CA GLY A 316 -5.84 -2.12 -19.45
C GLY A 316 -4.82 -2.85 -18.58
N THR A 317 -5.24 -3.31 -17.39
CA THR A 317 -4.36 -3.98 -16.42
C THR A 317 -3.86 -5.34 -16.92
N ASN A 318 -4.77 -6.17 -17.48
CA ASN A 318 -4.39 -7.49 -18.01
C ASN A 318 -3.50 -7.39 -19.25
N THR A 319 -3.75 -6.41 -20.13
CA THR A 319 -2.87 -6.18 -21.29
C THR A 319 -1.45 -5.80 -20.84
N ALA A 320 -1.33 -4.89 -19.86
CA ALA A 320 -0.03 -4.55 -19.27
C ALA A 320 0.64 -5.79 -18.68
N ALA A 321 -0.07 -6.60 -17.89
CA ALA A 321 0.48 -7.82 -17.30
C ALA A 321 0.99 -8.83 -18.33
N VAL A 322 0.23 -9.10 -19.38
CA VAL A 322 0.63 -10.02 -20.47
C VAL A 322 1.86 -9.50 -21.21
N LEU A 323 1.90 -8.21 -21.51
CA LEU A 323 3.06 -7.61 -22.19
C LEU A 323 4.30 -7.64 -21.29
N ILE A 324 4.17 -7.38 -20.00
CA ILE A 324 5.28 -7.48 -19.02
C ILE A 324 5.79 -8.92 -18.97
N ALA A 325 4.89 -9.90 -18.87
CA ALA A 325 5.27 -11.31 -18.89
C ALA A 325 6.10 -11.66 -20.14
N ALA A 326 5.66 -11.23 -21.33
CA ALA A 326 6.37 -11.49 -22.58
C ALA A 326 7.74 -10.80 -22.64
N VAL A 327 7.81 -9.52 -22.28
CA VAL A 327 9.06 -8.72 -22.32
C VAL A 327 10.09 -9.22 -21.32
N THR A 328 9.66 -9.74 -20.19
CA THR A 328 10.54 -10.27 -19.13
C THR A 328 11.43 -11.41 -19.64
N PHE A 329 10.91 -12.31 -20.47
CA PHE A 329 11.73 -13.36 -21.08
C PHE A 329 12.86 -12.78 -21.95
N GLY A 330 12.59 -11.70 -22.68
CA GLY A 330 13.62 -11.00 -23.46
C GLY A 330 14.67 -10.32 -22.57
N ILE A 331 14.25 -9.70 -21.46
CA ILE A 331 15.15 -9.05 -20.50
C ILE A 331 16.11 -10.08 -19.88
N PHE A 332 15.59 -11.19 -19.36
CA PHE A 332 16.43 -12.20 -18.73
C PHE A 332 17.30 -12.96 -19.74
N ALA A 333 16.78 -13.25 -20.94
CA ALA A 333 17.61 -13.83 -22.00
C ALA A 333 18.79 -12.94 -22.35
N TRP A 334 18.57 -11.63 -22.39
CA TRP A 334 19.64 -10.66 -22.65
C TRP A 334 20.60 -10.49 -21.46
N LEU A 335 20.10 -10.44 -20.21
CA LEU A 335 20.92 -10.25 -19.03
C LEU A 335 21.73 -11.52 -18.67
N PHE A 336 21.08 -12.66 -18.60
CA PHE A 336 21.69 -13.90 -18.10
C PHE A 336 22.31 -14.75 -19.22
N GLY A 337 22.00 -14.43 -20.48
CA GLY A 337 22.39 -15.23 -21.65
C GLY A 337 21.51 -16.47 -21.80
N THR A 338 21.46 -17.00 -23.02
CA THR A 338 20.63 -18.17 -23.37
C THR A 338 21.37 -19.49 -23.23
N GLU A 339 22.66 -19.47 -22.84
CA GLU A 339 23.50 -20.65 -22.68
C GLU A 339 23.11 -21.52 -21.47
N THR A 340 22.57 -20.90 -20.44
CA THR A 340 22.04 -21.56 -19.23
C THR A 340 20.53 -21.51 -19.19
N ASN A 341 19.88 -22.38 -18.42
CA ASN A 341 18.43 -22.36 -18.26
C ASN A 341 17.93 -21.25 -17.34
N GLN A 342 18.80 -20.53 -16.64
CA GLN A 342 18.43 -19.56 -15.60
C GLN A 342 17.54 -18.42 -16.13
N TRP A 343 17.74 -17.96 -17.36
CA TRP A 343 16.99 -16.85 -17.94
C TRP A 343 15.48 -17.11 -18.01
N TRP A 344 15.05 -18.30 -18.51
CA TRP A 344 13.63 -18.62 -18.58
C TRP A 344 13.06 -19.06 -17.22
N GLN A 345 13.86 -19.69 -16.38
CA GLN A 345 13.49 -20.12 -15.04
C GLN A 345 13.14 -18.92 -14.14
N VAL A 346 14.00 -17.91 -14.10
CA VAL A 346 13.73 -16.68 -13.34
C VAL A 346 12.60 -15.87 -13.99
N SER A 347 12.47 -15.87 -15.31
CA SER A 347 11.33 -15.24 -16.01
C SER A 347 10.00 -15.85 -15.59
N LEU A 348 9.93 -17.16 -15.37
CA LEU A 348 8.73 -17.82 -14.86
C LEU A 348 8.33 -17.33 -13.46
N SER A 349 9.28 -16.96 -12.60
CA SER A 349 8.97 -16.36 -11.30
C SER A 349 8.20 -15.03 -11.46
N VAL A 350 8.54 -14.20 -12.45
CA VAL A 350 7.75 -12.99 -12.77
C VAL A 350 6.33 -13.35 -13.19
N VAL A 351 6.19 -14.35 -14.07
CA VAL A 351 4.86 -14.81 -14.53
C VAL A 351 4.02 -15.33 -13.37
N VAL A 352 4.63 -16.07 -12.45
CA VAL A 352 3.97 -16.54 -11.21
C VAL A 352 3.47 -15.36 -10.37
N GLY A 353 4.29 -14.32 -10.19
CA GLY A 353 3.88 -13.12 -9.47
C GLY A 353 2.72 -12.38 -10.13
N LEU A 354 2.78 -12.17 -11.45
CA LEU A 354 1.71 -11.56 -12.23
C LEU A 354 0.40 -12.37 -12.17
N ALA A 355 0.49 -13.69 -12.31
CA ALA A 355 -0.66 -14.59 -12.22
C ALA A 355 -1.29 -14.54 -10.83
N ALA A 356 -0.47 -14.55 -9.76
CA ALA A 356 -0.94 -14.41 -8.39
C ALA A 356 -1.70 -13.10 -8.18
N GLY A 357 -1.18 -11.97 -8.70
CA GLY A 357 -1.85 -10.67 -8.64
C GLY A 357 -3.23 -10.69 -9.31
N VAL A 358 -3.33 -11.28 -10.50
CA VAL A 358 -4.60 -11.41 -11.23
C VAL A 358 -5.60 -12.28 -10.46
N ILE A 359 -5.18 -13.43 -9.95
CA ILE A 359 -6.04 -14.37 -9.19
C ILE A 359 -6.55 -13.71 -7.91
N ILE A 360 -5.69 -13.03 -7.16
CA ILE A 360 -6.07 -12.32 -5.92
C ILE A 360 -7.06 -11.21 -6.25
N GLY A 361 -6.80 -10.42 -7.29
CA GLY A 361 -7.71 -9.37 -7.75
C GLY A 361 -9.09 -9.91 -8.11
N GLN A 362 -9.16 -10.97 -8.90
CA GLN A 362 -10.43 -11.63 -9.28
C GLN A 362 -11.16 -12.24 -8.07
N SER A 363 -10.42 -12.84 -7.13
CA SER A 363 -11.00 -13.36 -5.89
C SER A 363 -11.60 -12.23 -5.05
N THR A 364 -10.90 -11.12 -4.91
CA THR A 364 -11.40 -9.96 -4.17
C THR A 364 -12.65 -9.40 -4.84
N GLU A 365 -12.64 -9.22 -6.16
CA GLU A 365 -13.81 -8.78 -6.93
C GLU A 365 -15.02 -9.71 -6.70
N TYR A 366 -14.80 -11.03 -6.74
CA TYR A 366 -15.89 -12.01 -6.51
C TYR A 366 -16.52 -11.88 -5.13
N TYR A 367 -15.73 -11.65 -4.07
CA TYR A 367 -16.24 -11.56 -2.71
C TYR A 367 -16.77 -10.18 -2.33
N THR A 368 -16.32 -9.11 -3.00
CA THR A 368 -16.66 -7.74 -2.60
C THR A 368 -17.63 -7.02 -3.55
N SER A 369 -17.70 -7.41 -4.82
CA SER A 369 -18.56 -6.71 -5.77
C SER A 369 -20.03 -7.12 -5.63
N GLN A 370 -20.91 -6.13 -5.69
CA GLN A 370 -22.38 -6.32 -5.72
C GLN A 370 -22.90 -7.13 -6.92
N SER A 371 -22.06 -7.31 -7.95
CA SER A 371 -22.39 -8.12 -9.11
C SER A 371 -22.44 -9.62 -8.82
N TYR A 372 -21.92 -10.06 -7.67
CA TYR A 372 -21.77 -11.47 -7.32
C TYR A 372 -22.58 -11.85 -6.07
N LYS A 373 -22.94 -13.14 -6.01
CA LYS A 373 -23.76 -13.70 -4.93
C LYS A 373 -23.25 -13.50 -3.50
N PRO A 374 -21.93 -13.54 -3.19
CA PRO A 374 -21.47 -13.36 -1.81
C PRO A 374 -21.94 -12.04 -1.21
N THR A 375 -21.72 -10.92 -1.89
CA THR A 375 -22.14 -9.59 -1.45
C THR A 375 -23.67 -9.45 -1.44
N GLN A 376 -24.38 -10.00 -2.45
CA GLN A 376 -25.85 -9.99 -2.50
C GLN A 376 -26.47 -10.72 -1.29
N LYS A 377 -25.84 -11.81 -0.79
CA LYS A 377 -26.31 -12.51 0.42
C LYS A 377 -26.12 -11.67 1.68
N VAL A 378 -25.07 -10.86 1.76
CA VAL A 378 -24.92 -9.90 2.86
C VAL A 378 -26.05 -8.87 2.83
N SER A 379 -26.41 -8.37 1.64
CA SER A 379 -27.56 -7.47 1.47
C SER A 379 -28.89 -8.16 1.84
N GLU A 380 -29.09 -9.40 1.44
CA GLU A 380 -30.28 -10.19 1.78
C GLU A 380 -30.45 -10.36 3.29
N SER A 381 -29.35 -10.52 4.05
CA SER A 381 -29.38 -10.65 5.51
C SER A 381 -29.91 -9.40 6.22
N SER A 382 -29.98 -8.25 5.54
CA SER A 382 -30.50 -6.99 6.10
C SER A 382 -32.01 -7.08 6.42
N GLN A 383 -32.73 -7.99 5.78
CA GLN A 383 -34.15 -8.22 6.05
C GLN A 383 -34.43 -8.68 7.49
N THR A 384 -33.44 -9.25 8.16
CA THR A 384 -33.54 -9.68 9.56
C THR A 384 -32.92 -8.69 10.55
N GLY A 385 -32.21 -7.66 10.04
CA GLY A 385 -31.69 -6.56 10.84
C GLY A 385 -30.16 -6.39 10.79
N PRO A 386 -29.62 -5.37 11.48
CA PRO A 386 -28.19 -5.04 11.39
C PRO A 386 -27.27 -6.10 11.99
N ALA A 387 -27.69 -6.84 13.01
CA ALA A 387 -26.86 -7.88 13.63
C ALA A 387 -26.52 -8.99 12.64
N THR A 388 -27.48 -9.41 11.82
CA THR A 388 -27.29 -10.42 10.78
C THR A 388 -26.43 -9.92 9.62
N VAL A 389 -26.51 -8.65 9.28
CA VAL A 389 -25.61 -8.02 8.30
C VAL A 389 -24.16 -8.10 8.80
N ILE A 390 -23.92 -7.75 10.07
CA ILE A 390 -22.58 -7.82 10.68
C ILE A 390 -22.07 -9.26 10.67
N ILE A 391 -22.85 -10.22 11.14
CA ILE A 391 -22.45 -11.65 11.17
C ILE A 391 -22.18 -12.17 9.75
N SER A 392 -23.02 -11.82 8.78
CA SER A 392 -22.88 -12.26 7.39
C SER A 392 -21.60 -11.73 6.75
N GLY A 393 -21.27 -10.44 6.98
CA GLY A 393 -20.04 -9.85 6.45
C GLY A 393 -18.77 -10.37 7.12
N LEU A 394 -18.79 -10.61 8.45
CA LEU A 394 -17.68 -11.28 9.14
C LEU A 394 -17.44 -12.68 8.56
N GLY A 395 -18.50 -13.46 8.39
CA GLY A 395 -18.41 -14.81 7.81
C GLY A 395 -17.87 -14.78 6.38
N LEU A 396 -18.36 -13.84 5.54
CA LEU A 396 -17.86 -13.65 4.19
C LEU A 396 -16.38 -13.28 4.17
N GLY A 397 -15.97 -12.32 5.01
CA GLY A 397 -14.57 -11.92 5.13
C GLY A 397 -13.65 -13.08 5.50
N MET A 398 -14.05 -13.91 6.48
CA MET A 398 -13.29 -15.12 6.86
C MET A 398 -13.17 -16.10 5.68
N LEU A 399 -14.26 -16.39 4.98
CA LEU A 399 -14.24 -17.30 3.82
C LEU A 399 -13.38 -16.75 2.67
N SER A 400 -13.37 -15.46 2.48
CA SER A 400 -12.64 -14.81 1.39
C SER A 400 -11.12 -14.91 1.51
N THR A 401 -10.59 -15.26 2.68
CA THR A 401 -9.14 -15.43 2.90
C THR A 401 -8.58 -16.66 2.20
N ALA A 402 -9.40 -17.66 1.93
CA ALA A 402 -8.93 -18.96 1.45
C ALA A 402 -8.19 -18.86 0.10
N ILE A 403 -8.79 -18.21 -0.90
CA ILE A 403 -8.18 -18.11 -2.23
C ILE A 403 -6.90 -17.28 -2.22
N PRO A 404 -6.84 -16.05 -1.64
CA PRO A 404 -5.60 -15.28 -1.59
C PRO A 404 -4.47 -16.00 -0.84
N VAL A 405 -4.77 -16.64 0.29
CA VAL A 405 -3.76 -17.37 1.08
C VAL A 405 -3.19 -18.56 0.31
N LEU A 406 -4.05 -19.36 -0.31
CA LEU A 406 -3.61 -20.49 -1.14
C LEU A 406 -2.82 -19.99 -2.37
N THR A 407 -3.27 -18.91 -3.01
CA THR A 407 -2.59 -18.32 -4.17
C THR A 407 -1.19 -17.85 -3.82
N VAL A 408 -1.03 -17.12 -2.71
CA VAL A 408 0.30 -16.66 -2.26
C VAL A 408 1.17 -17.87 -1.87
N GLY A 409 0.62 -18.86 -1.15
CA GLY A 409 1.36 -20.06 -0.79
C GLY A 409 1.87 -20.84 -2.01
N VAL A 410 1.01 -21.03 -3.01
CA VAL A 410 1.40 -21.65 -4.28
C VAL A 410 2.40 -20.79 -5.04
N ALA A 411 2.21 -19.48 -5.07
CA ALA A 411 3.14 -18.56 -5.73
C ALA A 411 4.54 -18.59 -5.11
N ILE A 412 4.63 -18.64 -3.78
CA ILE A 412 5.91 -18.78 -3.05
C ILE A 412 6.62 -20.06 -3.49
N ILE A 413 5.92 -21.20 -3.46
CA ILE A 413 6.51 -22.50 -3.81
C ILE A 413 6.92 -22.53 -5.29
N LEU A 414 6.06 -22.06 -6.20
CA LEU A 414 6.37 -22.06 -7.63
C LEU A 414 7.51 -21.10 -7.98
N ALA A 415 7.52 -19.88 -7.41
CA ALA A 415 8.60 -18.94 -7.66
C ALA A 415 9.94 -19.45 -7.12
N TYR A 416 9.94 -20.08 -5.95
CA TYR A 416 11.09 -20.74 -5.37
C TYR A 416 11.63 -21.85 -6.29
N LEU A 417 10.76 -22.76 -6.73
CA LEU A 417 11.15 -23.89 -7.59
C LEU A 417 11.59 -23.44 -8.98
N CYS A 418 10.89 -22.48 -9.58
CA CYS A 418 11.26 -21.94 -10.89
C CYS A 418 12.67 -21.35 -10.86
N ALA A 419 12.98 -20.47 -9.90
CA ALA A 419 14.28 -19.80 -9.86
C ALA A 419 15.45 -20.75 -9.60
N ASN A 420 15.26 -21.79 -8.79
CA ASN A 420 16.31 -22.75 -8.48
C ASN A 420 16.40 -23.97 -9.44
N GLY A 421 15.74 -23.90 -10.59
CA GLY A 421 15.78 -24.94 -11.61
C GLY A 421 14.99 -26.20 -11.28
N PHE A 422 13.92 -26.06 -10.46
CA PHE A 422 13.04 -27.15 -9.97
C PHE A 422 13.75 -28.15 -9.05
N HIS A 423 14.87 -27.75 -8.45
CA HIS A 423 15.52 -28.58 -7.43
C HIS A 423 14.75 -28.51 -6.11
N VAL A 424 14.37 -29.66 -5.57
CA VAL A 424 13.62 -29.79 -4.32
C VAL A 424 14.55 -29.89 -3.09
N GLU A 425 15.84 -30.19 -3.33
CA GLU A 425 16.82 -30.32 -2.26
C GLU A 425 17.04 -28.98 -1.53
N PHE A 426 16.95 -29.03 -0.21
CA PHE A 426 17.19 -27.90 0.66
C PHE A 426 18.71 -27.73 0.88
N SER A 427 19.36 -26.97 -0.01
CA SER A 427 20.76 -26.58 0.10
C SER A 427 20.89 -25.06 0.21
N ALA A 428 22.00 -24.56 0.72
CA ALA A 428 22.24 -23.14 0.84
C ALA A 428 22.09 -22.39 -0.50
N ALA A 429 22.64 -22.95 -1.58
CA ALA A 429 22.55 -22.38 -2.92
C ALA A 429 21.12 -22.35 -3.45
N ASN A 430 20.37 -23.46 -3.32
CA ASN A 430 18.98 -23.54 -3.75
C ASN A 430 18.08 -22.60 -2.93
N LEU A 431 18.36 -22.44 -1.62
CA LEU A 431 17.62 -21.54 -0.76
C LEU A 431 17.80 -20.07 -1.18
N SER A 432 19.03 -19.62 -1.40
CA SER A 432 19.32 -18.24 -1.82
C SER A 432 18.70 -17.94 -3.21
N MET A 433 18.84 -18.85 -4.18
CA MET A 433 18.21 -18.70 -5.49
C MET A 433 16.69 -18.70 -5.42
N GLY A 434 16.11 -19.59 -4.62
CA GLY A 434 14.67 -19.64 -4.44
C GLY A 434 14.09 -18.39 -3.81
N LEU A 435 14.76 -17.83 -2.79
CA LEU A 435 14.38 -16.56 -2.15
C LEU A 435 14.51 -15.37 -3.13
N TYR A 436 15.55 -15.34 -3.96
CA TYR A 436 15.65 -14.38 -5.07
C TYR A 436 14.46 -14.52 -6.03
N GLY A 437 14.07 -15.75 -6.39
CA GLY A 437 12.89 -16.02 -7.22
C GLY A 437 11.59 -15.50 -6.62
N ILE A 438 11.39 -15.63 -5.30
CA ILE A 438 10.23 -15.07 -4.59
C ILE A 438 10.25 -13.54 -4.64
N GLY A 439 11.41 -12.92 -4.43
CA GLY A 439 11.58 -11.47 -4.62
C GLY A 439 11.25 -11.02 -6.04
N ILE A 440 11.73 -11.74 -7.05
CA ILE A 440 11.40 -11.49 -8.46
C ILE A 440 9.89 -11.65 -8.74
N ALA A 441 9.21 -12.59 -8.10
CA ALA A 441 7.75 -12.73 -8.22
C ALA A 441 7.03 -11.53 -7.59
N ALA A 442 7.49 -11.02 -6.45
CA ALA A 442 6.96 -9.82 -5.82
C ALA A 442 7.11 -8.59 -6.73
N VAL A 443 8.29 -8.39 -7.32
CA VAL A 443 8.56 -7.32 -8.29
C VAL A 443 7.71 -7.52 -9.55
N GLY A 444 7.57 -8.75 -10.04
CA GLY A 444 6.70 -9.11 -11.17
C GLY A 444 5.25 -8.70 -10.91
N MET A 445 4.70 -9.06 -9.76
CA MET A 445 3.37 -8.65 -9.36
C MET A 445 3.23 -7.12 -9.34
N LEU A 446 4.16 -6.41 -8.72
CA LEU A 446 4.14 -4.95 -8.60
C LEU A 446 4.55 -4.21 -9.88
N SER A 447 5.04 -4.89 -10.90
CA SER A 447 5.43 -4.25 -12.18
C SER A 447 4.25 -3.59 -12.91
N THR A 448 3.00 -4.02 -12.63
CA THR A 448 1.78 -3.39 -13.13
C THR A 448 1.32 -2.18 -12.30
N LEU A 449 2.05 -1.81 -11.24
CA LEU A 449 1.57 -0.83 -10.25
C LEU A 449 1.18 0.51 -10.88
N GLY A 450 1.87 0.97 -11.92
CA GLY A 450 1.55 2.21 -12.60
C GLY A 450 0.11 2.32 -13.08
N ILE A 451 -0.47 1.23 -13.59
CA ILE A 451 -1.86 1.17 -14.00
C ILE A 451 -2.78 0.66 -12.89
N THR A 452 -2.34 -0.27 -12.07
CA THR A 452 -3.16 -0.81 -10.96
C THR A 452 -3.47 0.29 -9.95
N LEU A 453 -2.50 1.13 -9.60
CA LEU A 453 -2.74 2.27 -8.72
C LEU A 453 -3.62 3.34 -9.39
N ALA A 454 -3.62 3.45 -10.72
CA ALA A 454 -4.55 4.32 -11.43
C ALA A 454 -6.01 3.86 -11.25
N THR A 455 -6.25 2.55 -11.23
CA THR A 455 -7.60 1.99 -10.97
C THR A 455 -8.03 2.14 -9.52
N ASP A 456 -7.09 2.16 -8.60
CA ASP A 456 -7.36 2.30 -7.16
C ASP A 456 -7.60 3.78 -6.79
N ALA A 457 -6.72 4.69 -7.20
CA ALA A 457 -6.86 6.13 -6.97
C ALA A 457 -8.06 6.77 -7.71
N TYR A 458 -8.60 6.10 -8.71
CA TYR A 458 -9.81 6.49 -9.41
C TYR A 458 -11.03 6.53 -8.47
N GLY A 459 -11.16 5.56 -7.54
CA GLY A 459 -12.31 5.42 -6.64
C GLY A 459 -12.61 6.70 -5.84
N PRO A 460 -11.70 7.19 -4.99
CA PRO A 460 -11.91 8.41 -4.22
C PRO A 460 -12.17 9.66 -5.07
N ILE A 461 -11.62 9.72 -6.29
CA ILE A 461 -11.90 10.82 -7.23
C ILE A 461 -13.34 10.76 -7.73
N ALA A 462 -13.85 9.56 -8.01
CA ALA A 462 -15.21 9.35 -8.48
C ALA A 462 -16.25 9.60 -7.38
N ASP A 463 -15.97 9.14 -6.16
CA ASP A 463 -16.78 9.36 -4.95
C ASP A 463 -16.91 10.86 -4.67
N ASN A 464 -15.80 11.57 -4.53
CA ASN A 464 -15.80 13.02 -4.36
C ASN A 464 -16.45 13.80 -5.55
N ALA A 465 -16.47 13.22 -6.76
CA ALA A 465 -17.20 13.80 -7.87
C ALA A 465 -18.72 13.64 -7.67
N GLY A 466 -19.17 12.52 -7.11
CA GLY A 466 -20.54 12.30 -6.67
C GLY A 466 -20.97 13.30 -5.63
N GLY A 467 -20.16 13.46 -4.56
CA GLY A 467 -20.39 14.46 -3.52
C GLY A 467 -20.47 15.89 -4.07
N ASN A 468 -19.55 16.27 -4.97
CA ASN A 468 -19.59 17.57 -5.62
C ASN A 468 -20.86 17.77 -6.48
N ALA A 469 -21.31 16.73 -7.18
CA ALA A 469 -22.51 16.76 -8.00
C ALA A 469 -23.78 16.97 -7.15
N GLU A 470 -23.88 16.24 -6.02
CA GLU A 470 -25.00 16.34 -5.08
C GLU A 470 -25.03 17.71 -4.40
N MET A 471 -23.93 18.12 -3.76
CA MET A 471 -23.83 19.40 -3.08
C MET A 471 -24.06 20.62 -4.01
N SER A 472 -23.78 20.45 -5.33
CA SER A 472 -23.98 21.50 -6.33
C SER A 472 -25.38 21.48 -6.95
N GLY A 473 -26.25 20.54 -6.58
CA GLY A 473 -27.60 20.40 -7.11
C GLY A 473 -27.64 20.11 -8.62
N LEU A 474 -26.69 19.29 -9.14
CA LEU A 474 -26.68 18.92 -10.54
C LEU A 474 -27.87 18.01 -10.89
N PRO A 475 -28.28 17.94 -12.21
CA PRO A 475 -29.36 17.07 -12.63
C PRO A 475 -29.17 15.60 -12.21
N ALA A 476 -30.25 14.90 -11.87
CA ALA A 476 -30.25 13.51 -11.41
C ALA A 476 -29.51 12.55 -12.36
N GLU A 477 -29.54 12.79 -13.67
CA GLU A 477 -28.79 12.02 -14.67
C GLU A 477 -27.27 12.09 -14.44
N VAL A 478 -26.76 13.25 -14.00
CA VAL A 478 -25.32 13.42 -13.68
C VAL A 478 -24.99 12.65 -12.43
N ARG A 479 -25.86 12.72 -11.40
CA ARG A 479 -25.70 11.93 -10.17
C ARG A 479 -25.69 10.43 -10.48
N GLN A 480 -26.59 9.93 -11.32
CA GLN A 480 -26.59 8.52 -11.73
C GLN A 480 -25.29 8.09 -12.40
N ARG A 481 -24.69 8.96 -13.24
CA ARG A 481 -23.38 8.68 -13.85
C ARG A 481 -22.26 8.68 -12.83
N THR A 482 -22.22 9.62 -11.89
CA THR A 482 -21.22 9.65 -10.83
C THR A 482 -21.38 8.50 -9.86
N ASP A 483 -22.61 8.09 -9.49
CA ASP A 483 -22.87 6.91 -8.67
C ASP A 483 -22.40 5.62 -9.34
N ALA A 484 -22.56 5.48 -10.66
CA ALA A 484 -22.04 4.34 -11.40
C ALA A 484 -20.49 4.31 -11.42
N LEU A 485 -19.85 5.48 -11.47
CA LEU A 485 -18.41 5.61 -11.38
C LEU A 485 -17.91 5.32 -9.96
N ASP A 486 -18.62 5.75 -8.93
CA ASP A 486 -18.31 5.49 -7.52
C ASP A 486 -18.43 4.00 -7.18
N ALA A 487 -19.52 3.35 -7.55
CA ALA A 487 -19.70 1.91 -7.35
C ALA A 487 -18.61 1.06 -8.04
N LEU A 488 -18.13 1.51 -9.23
CA LEU A 488 -16.94 0.92 -9.86
C LEU A 488 -15.69 1.16 -8.98
N GLY A 489 -15.53 2.38 -8.45
CA GLY A 489 -14.43 2.77 -7.58
C GLY A 489 -14.30 1.92 -6.31
N ASN A 490 -15.42 1.65 -5.64
CA ASN A 490 -15.45 0.79 -4.45
C ASN A 490 -14.96 -0.64 -4.73
N THR A 491 -15.36 -1.20 -5.88
CA THR A 491 -14.90 -2.54 -6.29
C THR A 491 -13.42 -2.54 -6.66
N THR A 492 -12.94 -1.53 -7.39
CA THR A 492 -11.52 -1.44 -7.78
C THR A 492 -10.62 -1.13 -6.61
N ALA A 493 -11.05 -0.30 -5.66
CA ALA A 493 -10.31 -0.03 -4.43
C ALA A 493 -10.15 -1.29 -3.57
N ALA A 494 -11.19 -2.13 -3.44
CA ALA A 494 -11.08 -3.42 -2.77
C ALA A 494 -10.08 -4.34 -3.49
N THR A 495 -10.13 -4.41 -4.82
CA THR A 495 -9.21 -5.21 -5.65
C THR A 495 -7.76 -4.73 -5.52
N GLY A 496 -7.53 -3.42 -5.53
CA GLY A 496 -6.21 -2.81 -5.32
C GLY A 496 -5.64 -3.11 -3.94
N LYS A 497 -6.46 -3.07 -2.89
CA LYS A 497 -6.06 -3.46 -1.53
C LYS A 497 -5.68 -4.95 -1.46
N GLY A 498 -6.46 -5.84 -2.09
CA GLY A 498 -6.12 -7.26 -2.19
C GLY A 498 -4.78 -7.50 -2.87
N PHE A 499 -4.53 -6.81 -3.98
CA PHE A 499 -3.25 -6.82 -4.70
C PHE A 499 -2.09 -6.32 -3.82
N ALA A 500 -2.27 -5.19 -3.12
CA ALA A 500 -1.27 -4.63 -2.22
C ALA A 500 -0.92 -5.59 -1.07
N ILE A 501 -1.92 -6.23 -0.47
CA ILE A 501 -1.74 -7.20 0.63
C ILE A 501 -1.01 -8.46 0.13
N GLY A 502 -1.37 -8.99 -1.05
CA GLY A 502 -0.71 -10.16 -1.64
C GLY A 502 0.75 -9.90 -2.00
N SER A 503 1.04 -8.73 -2.60
CA SER A 503 2.42 -8.33 -2.91
C SER A 503 3.26 -8.12 -1.66
N ALA A 504 2.65 -7.60 -0.58
CA ALA A 504 3.33 -7.41 0.69
C ALA A 504 3.75 -8.74 1.34
N ALA A 505 2.94 -9.79 1.19
CA ALA A 505 3.29 -11.11 1.72
C ALA A 505 4.54 -11.68 1.02
N LEU A 506 4.63 -11.56 -0.30
CA LEU A 506 5.82 -11.97 -1.06
C LEU A 506 7.05 -11.10 -0.69
N THR A 507 6.86 -9.78 -0.60
CA THR A 507 7.91 -8.82 -0.21
C THR A 507 8.43 -9.07 1.20
N ALA A 508 7.54 -9.35 2.16
CA ALA A 508 7.92 -9.57 3.55
C ALA A 508 8.81 -10.80 3.71
N LEU A 509 8.58 -11.86 2.91
CA LEU A 509 9.47 -13.03 2.91
C LEU A 509 10.86 -12.68 2.34
N ALA A 510 10.92 -11.84 1.29
CA ALA A 510 12.17 -11.33 0.77
C ALA A 510 12.91 -10.44 1.81
N LEU A 511 12.18 -9.60 2.53
CA LEU A 511 12.75 -8.77 3.60
C LEU A 511 13.23 -9.60 4.80
N LEU A 512 12.54 -10.69 5.15
CA LEU A 512 12.98 -11.60 6.20
C LEU A 512 14.33 -12.23 5.83
N ALA A 513 14.52 -12.64 4.58
CA ALA A 513 15.80 -13.13 4.10
C ALA A 513 16.87 -12.03 4.09
N SER A 514 16.52 -10.80 3.70
CA SER A 514 17.42 -9.64 3.74
C SER A 514 17.83 -9.26 5.17
N TYR A 515 16.98 -9.53 6.16
CA TYR A 515 17.35 -9.35 7.57
C TYR A 515 18.51 -10.26 7.97
N VAL A 516 18.53 -11.51 7.52
CA VAL A 516 19.66 -12.42 7.79
C VAL A 516 20.95 -11.95 7.13
N GLU A 517 20.87 -11.41 5.90
CA GLU A 517 22.04 -10.81 5.24
C GLU A 517 22.56 -9.57 5.99
N GLU A 518 21.67 -8.73 6.53
CA GLU A 518 22.11 -7.58 7.34
C GLU A 518 22.72 -8.03 8.68
N ILE A 519 22.26 -9.12 9.29
CA ILE A 519 22.92 -9.73 10.47
C ILE A 519 24.38 -10.10 10.13
N LYS A 520 24.60 -10.72 8.97
CA LYS A 520 25.95 -11.04 8.49
C LYS A 520 26.83 -9.81 8.41
N ILE A 521 26.33 -8.73 7.77
CA ILE A 521 27.07 -7.47 7.64
C ILE A 521 27.31 -6.83 9.02
N ALA A 522 26.32 -6.90 9.91
CA ALA A 522 26.43 -6.37 11.27
C ALA A 522 27.54 -7.09 12.06
N LEU A 523 27.63 -8.43 11.99
CA LEU A 523 28.69 -9.22 12.62
C LEU A 523 30.08 -8.84 12.08
N ILE A 524 30.21 -8.69 10.76
CA ILE A 524 31.48 -8.26 10.14
C ILE A 524 31.87 -6.85 10.64
N ARG A 525 30.91 -5.92 10.71
CA ARG A 525 31.12 -4.53 11.12
C ARG A 525 31.47 -4.40 12.61
N THR A 526 30.82 -5.20 13.48
CA THR A 526 31.08 -5.18 14.92
C THR A 526 32.29 -6.04 15.32
N GLY A 527 32.81 -6.88 14.42
CA GLY A 527 33.90 -7.80 14.66
C GLY A 527 33.50 -9.02 15.50
N GLU A 528 32.22 -9.33 15.57
CA GLU A 528 31.73 -10.49 16.29
C GLU A 528 31.63 -11.71 15.36
N ALA A 529 31.81 -12.92 15.93
CA ALA A 529 31.66 -14.18 15.22
C ALA A 529 30.26 -14.76 15.43
N LEU A 530 29.83 -15.64 14.53
CA LEU A 530 28.62 -16.43 14.73
C LEU A 530 28.73 -17.30 16.01
N PRO A 531 27.61 -17.58 16.72
CA PRO A 531 27.61 -18.39 17.93
C PRO A 531 28.25 -19.78 17.76
N ASN A 532 28.24 -20.35 16.56
CA ASN A 532 28.86 -21.63 16.22
C ASN A 532 30.34 -21.52 15.82
N GLY A 533 30.94 -20.31 15.87
CA GLY A 533 32.35 -20.05 15.53
C GLY A 533 32.64 -19.98 14.03
N VAL A 534 31.63 -20.06 13.15
CA VAL A 534 31.80 -19.86 11.70
C VAL A 534 32.07 -18.39 11.43
N GLU A 535 33.04 -18.10 10.55
CA GLU A 535 33.34 -16.75 10.13
C GLU A 535 32.17 -16.14 9.35
N ALA A 536 31.64 -15.01 9.79
CA ALA A 536 30.43 -14.40 9.21
C ALA A 536 30.56 -14.15 7.70
N ALA A 537 31.74 -13.78 7.20
CA ALA A 537 31.98 -13.52 5.79
C ALA A 537 31.81 -14.76 4.88
N LYS A 538 32.00 -15.96 5.43
CA LYS A 538 31.90 -17.24 4.70
C LYS A 538 30.59 -17.98 4.97
N ALA A 539 29.81 -17.54 5.95
CA ALA A 539 28.60 -18.20 6.39
C ALA A 539 27.50 -18.11 5.34
N THR A 540 26.83 -19.23 5.15
CA THR A 540 25.62 -19.33 4.31
C THR A 540 24.38 -19.03 5.14
N LEU A 541 23.22 -18.82 4.49
CA LEU A 541 21.94 -18.64 5.16
C LEU A 541 21.60 -19.83 6.08
N VAL A 542 21.97 -21.05 5.68
CA VAL A 542 21.76 -22.25 6.51
C VAL A 542 22.65 -22.23 7.76
N ASP A 543 23.91 -21.81 7.62
CA ASP A 543 24.83 -21.66 8.78
C ASP A 543 24.29 -20.65 9.80
N PHE A 544 23.63 -19.56 9.34
CA PHE A 544 22.96 -18.60 10.21
C PHE A 544 21.76 -19.21 10.94
N MET A 545 20.92 -19.96 10.23
CA MET A 545 19.77 -20.63 10.83
C MET A 545 20.20 -21.63 11.90
N ASP A 546 21.26 -22.39 11.64
CA ASP A 546 21.82 -23.34 12.59
C ASP A 546 22.50 -22.65 13.78
N ALA A 547 23.27 -21.59 13.54
CA ALA A 547 23.99 -20.85 14.59
C ALA A 547 23.04 -20.20 15.61
N TYR A 548 21.92 -19.68 15.16
CA TYR A 548 20.90 -19.06 16.01
C TYR A 548 19.76 -20.01 16.40
N ASN A 549 19.88 -21.30 16.09
CA ASN A 549 18.82 -22.29 16.37
C ASN A 549 17.43 -21.87 15.88
N VAL A 550 17.33 -21.37 14.65
CA VAL A 550 16.08 -20.89 14.07
C VAL A 550 15.22 -22.08 13.64
N ASN A 551 14.57 -22.70 14.60
CA ASN A 551 13.65 -23.80 14.37
C ASN A 551 12.40 -23.66 15.27
N LEU A 552 11.29 -24.28 14.87
CA LEU A 552 10.01 -24.16 15.58
C LEU A 552 10.01 -24.79 16.99
N MET A 553 10.97 -25.63 17.31
CA MET A 553 11.10 -26.23 18.65
C MET A 553 11.87 -25.31 19.61
N ASN A 554 12.52 -24.26 19.10
CA ASN A 554 13.17 -23.27 19.93
C ASN A 554 12.14 -22.38 20.62
N PRO A 555 12.04 -22.34 21.97
CA PRO A 555 11.05 -21.52 22.67
C PRO A 555 11.18 -20.03 22.38
N ILE A 556 12.37 -19.54 22.10
CA ILE A 556 12.64 -18.12 21.78
C ILE A 556 11.98 -17.76 20.44
N VAL A 557 12.13 -18.61 19.42
CA VAL A 557 11.45 -18.44 18.13
C VAL A 557 9.94 -18.50 18.30
N LEU A 558 9.44 -19.47 19.07
CA LEU A 558 8.01 -19.65 19.30
C LEU A 558 7.38 -18.43 20.02
N VAL A 559 8.05 -17.91 21.05
CA VAL A 559 7.62 -16.67 21.73
C VAL A 559 7.65 -15.49 20.77
N GLY A 560 8.68 -15.38 19.92
CA GLY A 560 8.74 -14.38 18.85
C GLY A 560 7.52 -14.47 17.93
N ILE A 561 7.13 -15.68 17.47
CA ILE A 561 5.95 -15.91 16.64
C ILE A 561 4.67 -15.44 17.36
N PHE A 562 4.52 -15.74 18.64
CA PHE A 562 3.36 -15.28 19.41
C PHE A 562 3.31 -13.75 19.53
N ILE A 563 4.44 -13.08 19.75
CA ILE A 563 4.52 -11.61 19.80
C ILE A 563 4.16 -11.03 18.44
N GLY A 564 4.68 -11.56 17.34
CA GLY A 564 4.36 -11.11 15.98
C GLY A 564 2.89 -11.26 15.64
N SER A 565 2.30 -12.43 15.97
CA SER A 565 0.88 -12.69 15.77
C SER A 565 0.00 -11.77 16.63
N MET A 566 0.37 -11.55 17.89
CA MET A 566 -0.29 -10.61 18.79
C MET A 566 -0.24 -9.18 18.23
N MET A 567 0.90 -8.77 17.66
CA MET A 567 1.05 -7.41 17.12
C MET A 567 0.04 -7.09 16.05
N ALA A 568 -0.31 -8.02 15.17
CA ALA A 568 -1.32 -7.80 14.14
C ALA A 568 -2.69 -7.49 14.77
N PHE A 569 -3.12 -8.25 15.77
CA PHE A 569 -4.38 -8.03 16.47
C PHE A 569 -4.36 -6.78 17.35
N LEU A 570 -3.27 -6.58 18.11
CA LEU A 570 -3.12 -5.40 18.97
C LEU A 570 -3.18 -4.10 18.15
N PHE A 571 -2.48 -4.08 17.03
CA PHE A 571 -2.47 -2.94 16.12
C PHE A 571 -3.87 -2.66 15.57
N CYS A 572 -4.60 -3.67 15.10
CA CYS A 572 -5.97 -3.53 14.64
C CYS A 572 -6.90 -3.03 15.75
N GLY A 573 -6.81 -3.60 16.94
CA GLY A 573 -7.61 -3.16 18.09
C GLY A 573 -7.37 -1.70 18.45
N LEU A 574 -6.11 -1.26 18.42
CA LEU A 574 -5.74 0.14 18.70
C LEU A 574 -6.26 1.09 17.61
N THR A 575 -6.12 0.75 16.34
CA THR A 575 -6.57 1.60 15.22
C THR A 575 -8.09 1.66 15.14
N MET A 576 -8.81 0.55 15.33
CA MET A 576 -10.28 0.54 15.41
C MET A 576 -10.81 1.41 16.56
N ASN A 577 -10.24 1.24 17.76
CA ASN A 577 -10.61 2.07 18.90
C ASN A 577 -10.27 3.55 18.69
N ALA A 578 -9.19 3.84 17.97
CA ALA A 578 -8.81 5.20 17.59
C ALA A 578 -9.85 5.84 16.67
N VAL A 579 -10.32 5.12 15.65
CA VAL A 579 -11.44 5.55 14.78
C VAL A 579 -12.68 5.82 15.62
N GLY A 580 -13.07 4.89 16.50
CA GLY A 580 -14.24 5.04 17.37
C GLY A 580 -14.19 6.30 18.24
N ARG A 581 -13.04 6.58 18.88
CA ARG A 581 -12.86 7.80 19.70
C ARG A 581 -12.88 9.09 18.87
N ALA A 582 -12.34 9.07 17.66
CA ALA A 582 -12.36 10.23 16.77
C ALA A 582 -13.78 10.45 16.21
N ALA A 583 -14.46 9.39 15.81
CA ALA A 583 -15.84 9.40 15.32
C ALA A 583 -16.83 9.93 16.37
N GLN A 584 -16.69 9.52 17.62
CA GLN A 584 -17.54 10.04 18.70
C GLN A 584 -17.52 11.57 18.77
N LYS A 585 -16.36 12.19 18.69
CA LYS A 585 -16.24 13.66 18.68
C LYS A 585 -16.89 14.32 17.49
N MET A 586 -16.84 13.65 16.34
CA MET A 586 -17.49 14.12 15.12
C MET A 586 -19.01 14.03 15.24
N VAL A 587 -19.53 12.91 15.72
CA VAL A 587 -20.97 12.71 16.01
C VAL A 587 -21.49 13.78 16.96
N GLU A 588 -20.76 14.07 18.06
CA GLU A 588 -21.13 15.11 19.01
C GLU A 588 -21.17 16.49 18.37
N GLU A 589 -20.23 16.81 17.49
CA GLU A 589 -20.18 18.10 16.80
C GLU A 589 -21.30 18.23 15.75
N VAL A 590 -21.57 17.20 14.96
CA VAL A 590 -22.65 17.22 13.98
C VAL A 590 -24.00 17.40 14.66
N ARG A 591 -24.25 16.66 15.75
CA ARG A 591 -25.48 16.83 16.58
C ARG A 591 -25.57 18.24 17.16
N ARG A 592 -24.46 18.78 17.68
CA ARG A 592 -24.42 20.14 18.21
C ARG A 592 -24.81 21.18 17.15
N GLN A 593 -24.30 21.04 15.93
CA GLN A 593 -24.61 21.97 14.85
C GLN A 593 -26.09 21.89 14.45
N PHE A 594 -26.66 20.68 14.29
CA PHE A 594 -28.08 20.51 13.99
C PHE A 594 -28.99 21.09 15.08
N GLN A 595 -28.59 21.04 16.33
CA GLN A 595 -29.38 21.58 17.47
C GLN A 595 -29.22 23.09 17.64
N THR A 596 -28.04 23.66 17.34
CA THR A 596 -27.72 25.05 17.70
C THR A 596 -27.79 26.01 16.50
N ILE A 597 -27.56 25.56 15.29
CA ILE A 597 -27.63 26.43 14.09
C ILE A 597 -29.05 26.37 13.53
N LYS A 598 -29.83 27.40 13.83
CA LYS A 598 -31.22 27.53 13.37
C LYS A 598 -31.27 27.63 11.84
N GLY A 599 -32.08 26.81 11.20
CA GLY A 599 -32.27 26.81 9.75
C GLY A 599 -31.30 25.92 8.97
N ILE A 600 -30.43 25.19 9.63
CA ILE A 600 -29.50 24.25 8.96
C ILE A 600 -30.27 23.11 8.28
N LEU A 601 -31.26 22.51 8.97
CA LEU A 601 -32.06 21.41 8.44
C LEU A 601 -32.97 21.84 7.29
N GLU A 602 -33.39 23.11 7.27
CA GLU A 602 -34.20 23.70 6.21
C GLU A 602 -33.33 24.25 5.06
N GLY A 603 -32.02 24.10 5.10
CA GLY A 603 -31.10 24.61 4.08
C GLY A 603 -31.01 26.14 4.02
N LYS A 604 -31.40 26.84 5.11
CA LYS A 604 -31.34 28.31 5.20
C LYS A 604 -30.09 28.85 5.84
N ALA A 605 -29.33 28.00 6.51
CA ALA A 605 -28.05 28.36 7.16
C ALA A 605 -26.98 27.34 6.74
N GLU A 606 -25.76 27.85 6.54
CA GLU A 606 -24.61 27.00 6.20
C GLU A 606 -24.04 26.32 7.46
N PRO A 607 -23.64 25.03 7.34
CA PRO A 607 -22.89 24.34 8.39
C PRO A 607 -21.48 24.93 8.59
N ASP A 608 -20.94 24.77 9.78
CA ASP A 608 -19.53 25.05 10.05
C ASP A 608 -18.65 23.84 9.66
N TYR A 609 -18.43 23.67 8.36
CA TYR A 609 -17.59 22.60 7.80
C TYR A 609 -16.14 22.65 8.32
N ALA A 610 -15.58 23.86 8.52
CA ALA A 610 -14.19 24.02 8.94
C ALA A 610 -13.94 23.41 10.31
N ARG A 611 -14.92 23.47 11.19
CA ARG A 611 -14.85 22.89 12.53
C ARG A 611 -14.82 21.37 12.50
N CYS A 612 -15.60 20.74 11.64
CA CYS A 612 -15.57 19.28 11.45
C CYS A 612 -14.20 18.82 10.91
N VAL A 613 -13.66 19.51 9.90
CA VAL A 613 -12.29 19.25 9.39
C VAL A 613 -11.23 19.38 10.49
N ALA A 614 -11.33 20.40 11.33
CA ALA A 614 -10.39 20.62 12.44
C ALA A 614 -10.47 19.52 13.52
N ILE A 615 -11.67 19.02 13.82
CA ILE A 615 -11.89 17.94 14.80
C ILE A 615 -11.31 16.63 14.29
N SER A 616 -11.61 16.23 13.04
CA SER A 616 -11.02 15.03 12.44
C SER A 616 -9.49 15.13 12.37
N THR A 617 -8.94 16.29 11.96
CA THR A 617 -7.49 16.50 11.90
C THR A 617 -6.85 16.29 13.28
N LYS A 618 -7.39 16.92 14.32
CA LYS A 618 -6.83 16.82 15.66
C LYS A 618 -6.97 15.42 16.25
N GLY A 619 -8.10 14.76 15.97
CA GLY A 619 -8.34 13.37 16.36
C GLY A 619 -7.32 12.44 15.73
N ALA A 620 -7.18 12.49 14.40
CA ALA A 620 -6.23 11.66 13.65
C ALA A 620 -4.79 11.85 14.13
N GLN A 621 -4.32 13.09 14.30
CA GLN A 621 -2.96 13.39 14.75
C GLN A 621 -2.62 12.83 16.12
N ARG A 622 -3.58 12.81 17.04
CA ARG A 622 -3.38 12.26 18.38
C ARG A 622 -3.43 10.73 18.39
N GLU A 623 -4.40 10.17 17.70
CA GLU A 623 -4.72 8.75 17.78
C GLU A 623 -3.77 7.87 16.94
N MET A 624 -3.12 8.41 15.87
CA MET A 624 -2.17 7.66 15.05
C MET A 624 -0.84 7.37 15.75
N LEU A 625 -0.47 8.13 16.80
CA LEU A 625 0.87 8.03 17.40
C LEU A 625 1.12 6.68 18.05
N LEU A 626 0.20 6.20 18.89
CA LEU A 626 0.40 4.97 19.66
C LEU A 626 0.56 3.73 18.77
N PRO A 627 -0.32 3.45 17.81
CA PRO A 627 -0.15 2.29 16.92
C PRO A 627 1.15 2.36 16.11
N SER A 628 1.49 3.55 15.60
CA SER A 628 2.68 3.74 14.76
C SER A 628 3.98 3.59 15.54
N ILE A 629 4.05 4.10 16.77
CA ILE A 629 5.22 3.96 17.63
C ILE A 629 5.41 2.50 18.07
N LEU A 630 4.34 1.76 18.37
CA LEU A 630 4.43 0.35 18.72
C LEU A 630 5.00 -0.51 17.59
N ALA A 631 4.64 -0.21 16.33
CA ALA A 631 5.19 -0.88 15.17
C ALA A 631 6.73 -0.75 15.06
N ILE A 632 7.29 0.33 15.57
CA ILE A 632 8.74 0.58 15.59
C ILE A 632 9.39 -0.01 16.85
N ILE A 633 8.78 0.18 18.02
CA ILE A 633 9.40 -0.18 19.30
C ILE A 633 9.39 -1.70 19.54
N VAL A 634 8.33 -2.41 19.15
CA VAL A 634 8.21 -3.85 19.46
C VAL A 634 9.30 -4.68 18.81
N PRO A 635 9.66 -4.51 17.52
CA PRO A 635 10.80 -5.24 16.94
C PRO A 635 12.13 -4.96 17.67
N ILE A 636 12.35 -3.71 18.07
CA ILE A 636 13.56 -3.31 18.82
C ILE A 636 13.63 -4.01 20.16
N ILE A 637 12.56 -3.96 20.95
CA ILE A 637 12.49 -4.62 22.26
C ILE A 637 12.64 -6.13 22.12
N THR A 638 11.98 -6.71 21.10
CA THR A 638 12.10 -8.15 20.83
C THR A 638 13.55 -8.54 20.52
N GLY A 639 14.25 -7.74 19.71
CA GLY A 639 15.67 -7.94 19.39
C GLY A 639 16.57 -7.83 20.62
N LEU A 640 16.35 -6.85 21.48
CA LEU A 640 17.13 -6.65 22.72
C LEU A 640 16.89 -7.73 23.78
N ILE A 641 15.68 -8.32 23.83
CA ILE A 641 15.34 -9.35 24.83
C ILE A 641 15.61 -10.75 24.29
N LEU A 642 15.14 -11.05 23.08
CA LEU A 642 15.09 -12.39 22.51
C LEU A 642 16.13 -12.63 21.40
N GLY A 643 16.97 -11.64 21.10
CA GLY A 643 18.01 -11.74 20.08
C GLY A 643 17.47 -12.00 18.67
N VAL A 644 18.36 -12.46 17.79
CA VAL A 644 18.08 -12.71 16.35
C VAL A 644 16.98 -13.75 16.16
N ALA A 645 17.01 -14.84 16.92
CA ALA A 645 16.01 -15.91 16.82
C ALA A 645 14.60 -15.42 17.17
N GLY A 646 14.46 -14.59 18.19
CA GLY A 646 13.19 -14.00 18.59
C GLY A 646 12.64 -13.02 17.55
N VAL A 647 13.51 -12.22 16.91
CA VAL A 647 13.11 -11.30 15.83
C VAL A 647 12.63 -12.08 14.59
N LEU A 648 13.32 -13.15 14.21
CA LEU A 648 12.86 -14.01 13.10
C LEU A 648 11.49 -14.62 13.41
N GLY A 649 11.27 -15.07 14.65
CA GLY A 649 9.96 -15.50 15.11
C GLY A 649 8.89 -14.39 15.00
N LEU A 650 9.20 -13.17 15.47
CA LEU A 650 8.33 -12.00 15.37
C LEU A 650 7.90 -11.72 13.94
N LEU A 651 8.85 -11.72 13.00
CA LEU A 651 8.59 -11.42 11.59
C LEU A 651 7.72 -12.50 10.93
N ILE A 652 7.98 -13.78 11.24
CA ILE A 652 7.17 -14.91 10.75
C ILE A 652 5.74 -14.83 11.29
N GLY A 653 5.57 -14.61 12.59
CA GLY A 653 4.25 -14.50 13.23
C GLY A 653 3.46 -13.29 12.73
N GLY A 654 4.14 -12.14 12.61
CA GLY A 654 3.57 -10.91 12.07
C GLY A 654 3.14 -11.06 10.61
N LEU A 655 3.95 -11.69 9.77
CA LEU A 655 3.63 -11.96 8.37
C LEU A 655 2.42 -12.90 8.25
N ALA A 656 2.47 -14.07 8.87
CA ALA A 656 1.43 -15.08 8.73
C ALA A 656 0.06 -14.56 9.21
N THR A 657 0.02 -13.97 10.41
CA THR A 657 -1.23 -13.48 11.01
C THR A 657 -1.69 -12.19 10.35
N GLY A 658 -0.78 -11.24 10.13
CA GLY A 658 -1.10 -9.94 9.55
C GLY A 658 -1.61 -10.04 8.12
N PHE A 659 -1.05 -10.93 7.30
CA PHE A 659 -1.51 -11.16 5.94
C PHE A 659 -2.96 -11.67 5.90
N VAL A 660 -3.25 -12.74 6.65
CA VAL A 660 -4.60 -13.33 6.70
C VAL A 660 -5.62 -12.34 7.25
N LEU A 661 -5.26 -11.63 8.32
CA LEU A 661 -6.13 -10.63 8.96
C LEU A 661 -6.38 -9.43 8.04
N ALA A 662 -5.38 -8.97 7.29
CA ALA A 662 -5.54 -7.87 6.34
C ALA A 662 -6.51 -8.23 5.20
N VAL A 663 -6.39 -9.44 4.63
CA VAL A 663 -7.33 -9.93 3.59
C VAL A 663 -8.75 -10.01 4.16
N PHE A 664 -8.90 -10.60 5.35
CA PHE A 664 -10.18 -10.69 6.03
C PHE A 664 -10.84 -9.32 6.20
N MET A 665 -10.11 -8.36 6.75
CA MET A 665 -10.64 -7.03 7.04
C MET A 665 -10.97 -6.25 5.77
N ALA A 666 -10.09 -6.24 4.78
CA ALA A 666 -10.31 -5.53 3.53
C ALA A 666 -11.54 -6.07 2.77
N ASN A 667 -11.69 -7.40 2.69
CA ASN A 667 -12.80 -8.02 1.97
C ASN A 667 -14.12 -7.92 2.72
N ALA A 668 -14.13 -8.08 4.04
CA ALA A 668 -15.34 -7.89 4.85
C ALA A 668 -15.87 -6.46 4.72
N GLY A 669 -15.00 -5.47 4.88
CA GLY A 669 -15.34 -4.05 4.75
C GLY A 669 -15.85 -3.69 3.36
N GLY A 670 -15.17 -4.13 2.30
CA GLY A 670 -15.62 -3.91 0.92
C GLY A 670 -16.94 -4.59 0.59
N ALA A 671 -17.21 -5.75 1.18
CA ALA A 671 -18.49 -6.45 0.98
C ALA A 671 -19.66 -5.73 1.68
N TRP A 672 -19.46 -5.18 2.89
CA TRP A 672 -20.52 -4.40 3.56
C TRP A 672 -20.86 -3.12 2.81
N ASP A 673 -19.87 -2.40 2.33
CA ASP A 673 -20.08 -1.17 1.55
C ASP A 673 -20.87 -1.46 0.25
N ASN A 674 -20.41 -2.43 -0.53
CA ASN A 674 -21.13 -2.83 -1.75
C ASN A 674 -22.49 -3.49 -1.47
N ALA A 675 -22.70 -4.08 -0.30
CA ALA A 675 -24.01 -4.57 0.13
C ALA A 675 -24.99 -3.39 0.38
N LYS A 676 -24.51 -2.27 0.96
CA LYS A 676 -25.25 -1.02 1.08
C LYS A 676 -25.62 -0.47 -0.29
N LYS A 677 -24.66 -0.35 -1.20
CA LYS A 677 -24.90 0.14 -2.58
C LYS A 677 -25.91 -0.73 -3.34
N TYR A 678 -25.87 -2.06 -3.16
CA TYR A 678 -26.86 -2.96 -3.77
C TYR A 678 -28.30 -2.70 -3.29
N VAL A 679 -28.49 -2.39 -2.01
CA VAL A 679 -29.81 -1.97 -1.48
C VAL A 679 -30.20 -0.61 -2.05
N GLU A 680 -29.27 0.34 -2.13
CA GLU A 680 -29.52 1.68 -2.68
C GLU A 680 -29.95 1.69 -4.15
N GLU A 681 -29.57 0.69 -4.94
CA GLU A 681 -30.03 0.48 -6.32
C GLU A 681 -31.49 0.05 -6.42
N GLY A 682 -32.20 -0.09 -5.31
CA GLY A 682 -33.63 -0.41 -5.25
C GLY A 682 -33.96 -1.82 -4.78
N HIS A 683 -32.95 -2.63 -4.43
CA HIS A 683 -33.16 -3.95 -3.86
C HIS A 683 -33.62 -3.85 -2.40
N PHE A 684 -34.42 -4.80 -1.94
CA PHE A 684 -34.91 -4.90 -0.55
C PHE A 684 -35.58 -3.62 0.00
N GLY A 685 -36.19 -2.81 -0.86
CA GLY A 685 -36.89 -1.58 -0.48
C GLY A 685 -36.14 -0.28 -0.75
N GLY A 686 -34.91 -0.34 -1.21
CA GLY A 686 -34.13 0.84 -1.65
C GLY A 686 -33.68 1.80 -0.54
N LYS A 687 -33.25 2.97 -0.94
CA LYS A 687 -32.81 4.05 -0.04
C LYS A 687 -33.87 4.41 0.99
N GLY A 688 -33.50 4.56 2.26
CA GLY A 688 -34.37 4.93 3.38
C GLY A 688 -35.18 3.78 3.99
N SER A 689 -35.14 2.56 3.41
CA SER A 689 -35.78 1.38 4.01
C SER A 689 -35.08 0.89 5.27
N ASP A 690 -35.74 0.02 6.04
CA ASP A 690 -35.09 -0.60 7.22
C ASP A 690 -33.90 -1.49 6.79
N CYS A 691 -33.97 -2.12 5.63
CA CYS A 691 -32.84 -2.86 5.06
C CYS A 691 -31.67 -1.93 4.73
N HIS A 692 -31.92 -0.74 4.18
CA HIS A 692 -30.88 0.26 3.95
C HIS A 692 -30.23 0.68 5.25
N LYS A 693 -31.00 1.00 6.29
CA LYS A 693 -30.47 1.36 7.62
C LYS A 693 -29.61 0.24 8.23
N ALA A 694 -30.04 -1.01 8.06
CA ALA A 694 -29.28 -2.16 8.53
C ALA A 694 -27.95 -2.33 7.79
N THR A 695 -27.92 -2.09 6.47
CA THR A 695 -26.67 -2.15 5.68
C THR A 695 -25.75 -0.97 5.95
N VAL A 696 -26.28 0.24 6.23
CA VAL A 696 -25.49 1.39 6.69
C VAL A 696 -24.74 1.07 8.00
N VAL A 697 -25.40 0.38 8.96
CA VAL A 697 -24.74 -0.07 10.19
C VAL A 697 -23.62 -1.06 9.87
N GLY A 698 -23.83 -1.99 8.95
CA GLY A 698 -22.81 -2.93 8.50
C GLY A 698 -21.60 -2.22 7.88
N ASP A 699 -21.84 -1.25 7.01
CA ASP A 699 -20.82 -0.44 6.34
C ASP A 699 -20.03 0.37 7.36
N THR A 700 -20.69 1.04 8.31
CA THR A 700 -20.03 1.77 9.40
C THR A 700 -19.09 0.89 10.25
N VAL A 701 -19.42 -0.40 10.46
CA VAL A 701 -18.52 -1.39 11.08
C VAL A 701 -17.38 -1.76 10.15
N GLY A 702 -17.65 -1.86 8.85
CA GLY A 702 -16.70 -2.24 7.81
C GLY A 702 -15.67 -1.16 7.49
N ASP A 703 -16.01 0.09 7.67
CA ASP A 703 -15.15 1.25 7.34
C ASP A 703 -13.78 1.22 8.03
N PRO A 704 -13.67 1.06 9.36
CA PRO A 704 -12.35 0.90 9.99
C PRO A 704 -11.60 -0.34 9.50
N PHE A 705 -12.31 -1.40 9.08
CA PHE A 705 -11.73 -2.62 8.53
C PHE A 705 -11.05 -2.37 7.19
N LYS A 706 -11.79 -1.78 6.22
CA LYS A 706 -11.31 -1.67 4.83
C LYS A 706 -10.35 -0.50 4.60
N ASP A 707 -10.46 0.59 5.37
CA ASP A 707 -9.78 1.86 5.07
C ASP A 707 -8.75 2.28 6.12
N THR A 708 -8.76 1.68 7.32
CA THR A 708 -7.79 2.01 8.38
C THR A 708 -6.95 0.79 8.75
N SER A 709 -7.54 -0.19 9.42
CA SER A 709 -6.80 -1.30 10.03
C SER A 709 -6.27 -2.29 9.01
N GLY A 710 -7.12 -2.76 8.08
CA GLY A 710 -6.73 -3.74 7.06
C GLY A 710 -5.54 -3.32 6.22
N PRO A 711 -5.61 -2.18 5.50
CA PRO A 711 -4.48 -1.69 4.71
C PRO A 711 -3.24 -1.36 5.53
N SER A 712 -3.40 -0.90 6.77
CA SER A 712 -2.25 -0.56 7.63
C SER A 712 -1.48 -1.79 8.12
N LEU A 713 -2.10 -2.98 8.18
CA LEU A 713 -1.42 -4.25 8.46
C LEU A 713 -0.37 -4.60 7.40
N ASN A 714 -0.66 -4.31 6.13
CA ASN A 714 0.27 -4.46 5.04
C ASN A 714 1.59 -3.68 5.31
N ILE A 715 1.46 -2.43 5.77
CA ILE A 715 2.61 -1.60 6.12
C ILE A 715 3.27 -2.09 7.41
N LEU A 716 2.49 -2.48 8.43
CA LEU A 716 2.99 -2.99 9.70
C LEU A 716 3.97 -4.16 9.50
N ILE A 717 3.60 -5.15 8.69
CA ILE A 717 4.42 -6.34 8.40
C ILE A 717 5.77 -5.93 7.82
N LYS A 718 5.78 -5.05 6.83
CA LYS A 718 7.00 -4.58 6.18
C LYS A 718 7.82 -3.66 7.08
N LEU A 719 7.17 -2.75 7.81
CA LEU A 719 7.87 -1.84 8.72
C LEU A 719 8.58 -2.60 9.84
N MET A 720 7.94 -3.63 10.42
CA MET A 720 8.62 -4.46 11.44
C MET A 720 9.88 -5.13 10.86
N SER A 721 9.83 -5.60 9.62
CA SER A 721 11.01 -6.17 8.92
C SER A 721 12.08 -5.11 8.68
N MET A 722 11.71 -3.93 8.19
CA MET A 722 12.64 -2.83 7.92
C MET A 722 13.29 -2.29 9.20
N VAL A 723 12.53 -2.16 10.28
CA VAL A 723 13.07 -1.78 11.60
C VAL A 723 14.07 -2.82 12.07
N SER A 724 13.74 -4.11 11.94
CA SER A 724 14.64 -5.19 12.33
C SER A 724 15.95 -5.17 11.54
N ILE A 725 15.88 -4.92 10.22
CA ILE A 725 17.05 -4.77 9.34
C ILE A 725 17.93 -3.62 9.83
N VAL A 726 17.35 -2.43 10.04
CA VAL A 726 18.12 -1.26 10.49
C VAL A 726 18.71 -1.46 11.89
N MET A 727 18.02 -2.21 12.75
CA MET A 727 18.47 -2.48 14.13
C MET A 727 19.33 -3.75 14.28
N ALA A 728 19.70 -4.40 13.19
CA ALA A 728 20.44 -5.66 13.21
C ALA A 728 21.72 -5.58 14.03
N GLY A 729 22.53 -4.53 13.85
CA GLY A 729 23.76 -4.33 14.61
C GLY A 729 23.53 -4.17 16.12
N LEU A 730 22.45 -3.50 16.51
CA LEU A 730 22.05 -3.38 17.91
C LEU A 730 21.64 -4.74 18.50
N THR A 731 20.86 -5.52 17.74
CA THR A 731 20.38 -6.85 18.16
C THR A 731 21.52 -7.85 18.31
N VAL A 732 22.50 -7.82 17.39
CA VAL A 732 23.67 -8.72 17.45
C VAL A 732 24.53 -8.42 18.66
N THR A 733 24.82 -7.13 18.92
CA THR A 733 25.75 -6.70 19.98
C THR A 733 25.10 -6.72 21.37
N TYR A 734 23.81 -6.41 21.48
CA TYR A 734 23.12 -6.26 22.76
C TYR A 734 21.82 -7.07 22.76
N HIS A 735 21.83 -8.25 23.36
CA HIS A 735 20.65 -9.07 23.64
C HIS A 735 20.77 -9.75 24.98
N LEU A 736 19.61 -10.01 25.59
CA LEU A 736 19.54 -10.60 26.93
C LEU A 736 19.60 -12.13 26.90
N LEU A 737 18.92 -12.75 25.89
CA LEU A 737 18.78 -14.21 25.75
C LEU A 737 19.47 -14.73 24.51
#